data_eaa89d29e92d86502d01bec11e5aaeef
#
_entry.id   eaa89d29e92d86502d01bec11e5aaeef
#
_cell.length_a   1.000
_cell.length_b   1.000
_cell.length_c   1.000
_cell.angle_alpha   90.00
_cell.angle_beta   90.00
_cell.angle_gamma   90.00
#
_symmetry.space_group_name_H-M   'P 1'
#
loop_
_entity.id
_entity.type
_entity.pdbx_description
1 polymer ?
#
loop_
_entity_poly.entity_id
_entity_poly.type
_entity_poly.pdbx_seq_one_letter_code
_entity_poly.pdbx_strand_id
1 'polypeptide(L)'
;MRPFGKTLAVLTAALAATTLGTGIADAGQDGGRAVLRYTEHGVPHIVAKDFAGLGYGYGFAAATDNVCELANIYLTVTAQRSKYFGPEGEGYPSLSEAGSNLHSDLFFQRINDSHVVDRLVAQPAPLGPRREVRDIVSGYVRGFNAYLARTGRAGISDPACRGADWVRPITEQDFYRHYYAIAITGGQGAITDGLFTAPPTTSATPAPGTADQLATRVRETLGGGGLGSNGIAIGADSTAAGKGSVLLGNPHYPWHAGRRFWQSQLTIPGRFDVAGASLLGMPFIQIGHTADAAWTHTVSTPITFGLFEVPLKPGDPTTYLVDGKAEKMTSRDVSVQVRQADGSLKPVRQTFWSTRYGPVIGDVAGIPVPWTAKSAYAVRDANATNLRGLNTWFELDQARSTADITRALSSTQGVPWVNTIATDRAGHALYSDVQVVPHVTDEQAKTCSTPLGQQTFPAEGLSILDGSKSSCGWGSDPGAVEPGIFAPSRLPQQQSRDYELNTNDSAWLANAATPITGYPRIAGDIGTERSPRTREALLSAEKGGFTTDSMKQLLFADHSLLADLTAADLAKLCASFPGGQAPSSTGPQPVGPACAALAKWDHTYSLDSRGSLLFHRFTVRLGGAARFTVPFDPKAPVTTPNTLNTADPGVQKAFGDALADLGKAGLAPDAPLRDGQAVTRNGERIPIHGGPGQLGILNVMTPLWDPSRGVVDIQHGSSYIQVVGFSGHACPDSSTVLTYSQSANPKSPYFSDQTKLYSRGQWVKDRFCEADILRSPALRVVVLR
;
A
#
# COMPACT_ATOMS: atom_id res chain seq x y z
N MET A 1 -5.02 -67.67 -17.07
CA MET A 1 -5.86 -66.73 -16.29
C MET A 1 -5.20 -65.36 -16.36
N ARG A 2 -5.74 -64.46 -17.15
CA ARG A 2 -5.29 -63.06 -17.27
C ARG A 2 -6.06 -62.21 -16.28
N PRO A 3 -5.46 -61.22 -15.60
CA PRO A 3 -6.22 -60.33 -14.76
C PRO A 3 -6.77 -59.15 -15.60
N PHE A 4 -8.09 -59.10 -15.72
CA PHE A 4 -8.84 -57.90 -16.06
C PHE A 4 -8.91 -57.03 -14.83
N GLY A 5 -8.34 -55.82 -14.90
CA GLY A 5 -8.42 -54.94 -13.72
C GLY A 5 -7.78 -53.54 -13.82
N LYS A 6 -7.19 -53.16 -14.95
CA LYS A 6 -6.53 -51.84 -15.07
C LYS A 6 -7.08 -50.91 -16.16
N THR A 7 -8.06 -51.30 -16.94
CA THR A 7 -8.57 -50.51 -18.06
C THR A 7 -9.80 -49.64 -17.72
N LEU A 8 -10.48 -49.90 -16.61
CA LEU A 8 -11.71 -49.19 -16.25
C LEU A 8 -11.45 -47.81 -15.55
N ALA A 9 -10.28 -47.65 -14.87
CA ALA A 9 -9.97 -46.42 -14.18
C ALA A 9 -9.48 -45.29 -15.11
N VAL A 10 -8.93 -45.66 -16.28
CA VAL A 10 -8.45 -44.66 -17.26
C VAL A 10 -9.61 -44.11 -18.10
N LEU A 11 -10.67 -44.93 -18.37
CA LEU A 11 -11.85 -44.47 -19.11
C LEU A 11 -12.73 -43.50 -18.30
N THR A 12 -12.82 -43.67 -16.97
CA THR A 12 -13.61 -42.76 -16.13
C THR A 12 -12.91 -41.41 -15.92
N ALA A 13 -11.60 -41.38 -15.87
CA ALA A 13 -10.85 -40.11 -15.78
C ALA A 13 -10.89 -39.32 -17.12
N ALA A 14 -10.86 -40.04 -18.26
CA ALA A 14 -10.97 -39.41 -19.58
C ALA A 14 -12.38 -38.87 -19.84
N LEU A 15 -13.45 -39.57 -19.36
CA LEU A 15 -14.83 -39.09 -19.48
C LEU A 15 -15.10 -37.86 -18.58
N ALA A 16 -14.52 -37.82 -17.39
CA ALA A 16 -14.63 -36.62 -16.50
C ALA A 16 -13.89 -35.40 -17.06
N ALA A 17 -12.75 -35.61 -17.71
CA ALA A 17 -11.99 -34.53 -18.34
C ALA A 17 -12.68 -33.99 -19.61
N THR A 18 -13.35 -34.84 -20.39
CA THR A 18 -14.10 -34.43 -21.58
C THR A 18 -15.40 -33.71 -21.23
N THR A 19 -16.10 -34.11 -20.18
CA THR A 19 -17.30 -33.39 -19.72
C THR A 19 -17.00 -32.06 -19.04
N LEU A 20 -15.84 -31.90 -18.37
CA LEU A 20 -15.40 -30.62 -17.83
C LEU A 20 -14.86 -29.69 -18.93
N GLY A 21 -14.19 -30.22 -19.94
CA GLY A 21 -13.74 -29.45 -21.11
C GLY A 21 -14.90 -28.93 -21.97
N THR A 22 -15.95 -29.69 -22.16
CA THR A 22 -17.17 -29.27 -22.86
C THR A 22 -18.00 -28.30 -22.02
N GLY A 23 -17.99 -28.42 -20.68
CA GLY A 23 -18.67 -27.48 -19.78
C GLY A 23 -18.07 -26.07 -19.79
N ILE A 24 -16.79 -25.93 -20.08
CA ILE A 24 -16.13 -24.62 -20.18
C ILE A 24 -16.37 -23.98 -21.56
N ALA A 25 -16.36 -24.76 -22.62
CA ALA A 25 -16.73 -24.31 -23.97
C ALA A 25 -18.24 -24.01 -24.08
N ASP A 26 -19.08 -24.79 -23.39
CA ASP A 26 -20.54 -24.65 -23.40
C ASP A 26 -21.04 -23.51 -22.48
N ALA A 27 -20.32 -23.13 -21.45
CA ALA A 27 -20.69 -21.94 -20.64
C ALA A 27 -20.76 -20.66 -21.50
N GLY A 28 -20.09 -20.66 -22.65
CA GLY A 28 -20.20 -19.59 -23.66
C GLY A 28 -21.42 -19.70 -24.55
N GLN A 29 -22.03 -20.92 -24.72
CA GLN A 29 -23.19 -21.13 -25.56
C GLN A 29 -24.51 -21.12 -24.76
N ASP A 30 -24.48 -21.51 -23.48
CA ASP A 30 -25.65 -21.58 -22.59
C ASP A 30 -26.03 -20.28 -21.86
N GLY A 31 -25.51 -19.11 -22.26
CA GLY A 31 -25.90 -17.82 -21.70
C GLY A 31 -25.35 -17.56 -20.27
N GLY A 32 -24.40 -18.35 -19.79
CA GLY A 32 -23.66 -18.05 -18.54
C GLY A 32 -22.78 -16.83 -18.72
N ARG A 33 -22.83 -15.88 -17.74
CA ARG A 33 -22.04 -14.65 -17.78
C ARG A 33 -20.59 -14.88 -17.38
N ALA A 34 -20.34 -15.77 -16.40
CA ALA A 34 -19.01 -16.16 -15.94
C ALA A 34 -19.03 -17.54 -15.27
N VAL A 35 -17.85 -18.18 -15.22
CA VAL A 35 -17.62 -19.38 -14.43
C VAL A 35 -16.58 -19.08 -13.36
N LEU A 36 -16.92 -19.34 -12.11
CA LEU A 36 -16.01 -19.24 -10.97
C LEU A 36 -15.50 -20.62 -10.63
N ARG A 37 -14.20 -20.81 -10.65
CA ARG A 37 -13.52 -22.04 -10.23
C ARG A 37 -12.69 -21.70 -9.01
N TYR A 38 -13.07 -22.24 -7.87
CA TYR A 38 -12.34 -22.00 -6.62
C TYR A 38 -11.34 -23.13 -6.40
N THR A 39 -10.13 -22.78 -6.02
CA THR A 39 -9.08 -23.71 -5.61
C THR A 39 -8.85 -23.61 -4.10
N GLU A 40 -7.68 -24.07 -3.60
CA GLU A 40 -7.34 -24.02 -2.18
C GLU A 40 -7.48 -22.61 -1.64
N HIS A 41 -7.88 -22.50 -0.37
CA HIS A 41 -8.06 -21.22 0.33
C HIS A 41 -9.08 -20.27 -0.29
N GLY A 42 -9.96 -20.79 -1.16
CA GLY A 42 -11.03 -20.03 -1.78
C GLY A 42 -10.57 -19.06 -2.86
N VAL A 43 -9.37 -19.25 -3.44
CA VAL A 43 -8.88 -18.41 -4.54
C VAL A 43 -9.76 -18.63 -5.78
N PRO A 44 -10.44 -17.58 -6.31
CA PRO A 44 -11.29 -17.72 -7.48
C PRO A 44 -10.49 -17.54 -8.78
N HIS A 45 -10.67 -18.46 -9.71
CA HIS A 45 -10.27 -18.38 -11.11
C HIS A 45 -11.52 -18.07 -11.94
N ILE A 46 -11.61 -16.84 -12.41
CA ILE A 46 -12.80 -16.28 -13.06
C ILE A 46 -12.64 -16.41 -14.57
N VAL A 47 -13.50 -17.22 -15.19
CA VAL A 47 -13.48 -17.45 -16.64
C VAL A 47 -14.71 -16.85 -17.27
N ALA A 48 -14.52 -16.04 -18.32
CA ALA A 48 -15.61 -15.45 -19.10
C ALA A 48 -15.24 -15.40 -20.60
N LYS A 49 -16.21 -15.06 -21.43
CA LYS A 49 -15.98 -14.88 -22.88
C LYS A 49 -15.64 -13.45 -23.29
N ASP A 50 -15.89 -12.49 -22.39
CA ASP A 50 -15.67 -11.07 -22.62
C ASP A 50 -15.35 -10.32 -21.30
N PHE A 51 -14.93 -9.07 -21.40
CA PHE A 51 -14.56 -8.25 -20.27
C PHE A 51 -15.73 -7.92 -19.33
N ALA A 52 -16.93 -7.78 -19.87
CA ALA A 52 -18.14 -7.58 -19.05
C ALA A 52 -18.47 -8.81 -18.20
N GLY A 53 -18.26 -10.01 -18.75
CA GLY A 53 -18.36 -11.26 -18.02
C GLY A 53 -17.28 -11.41 -16.94
N LEU A 54 -16.03 -11.02 -17.22
CA LEU A 54 -14.97 -11.01 -16.21
C LEU A 54 -15.32 -10.12 -15.03
N GLY A 55 -15.72 -8.87 -15.31
CA GLY A 55 -16.17 -7.95 -14.27
C GLY A 55 -17.33 -8.52 -13.46
N TYR A 56 -18.31 -9.16 -14.12
CA TYR A 56 -19.46 -9.78 -13.45
C TYR A 56 -19.02 -10.90 -12.48
N GLY A 57 -18.15 -11.78 -12.93
CA GLY A 57 -17.60 -12.85 -12.10
C GLY A 57 -16.83 -12.30 -10.90
N TYR A 58 -15.97 -11.29 -11.13
CA TYR A 58 -15.20 -10.64 -10.08
C TYR A 58 -16.12 -9.98 -9.02
N GLY A 59 -17.09 -9.17 -9.46
CA GLY A 59 -17.99 -8.46 -8.54
C GLY A 59 -18.80 -9.42 -7.67
N PHE A 60 -19.27 -10.52 -8.25
CA PHE A 60 -20.01 -11.57 -7.52
C PHE A 60 -19.10 -12.30 -6.51
N ALA A 61 -17.89 -12.71 -6.91
CA ALA A 61 -16.96 -13.45 -6.06
C ALA A 61 -16.42 -12.57 -4.92
N ALA A 62 -16.01 -11.33 -5.21
CA ALA A 62 -15.54 -10.38 -4.21
C ALA A 62 -16.63 -10.04 -3.17
N ALA A 63 -17.89 -9.89 -3.62
CA ALA A 63 -19.03 -9.69 -2.70
C ALA A 63 -19.31 -10.93 -1.85
N THR A 64 -19.07 -12.15 -2.37
CA THR A 64 -19.23 -13.38 -1.59
C THR A 64 -18.29 -13.41 -0.39
N ASP A 65 -17.05 -12.93 -0.55
CA ASP A 65 -16.03 -12.95 0.49
C ASP A 65 -16.07 -11.72 1.41
N ASN A 66 -16.39 -10.52 0.86
CA ASN A 66 -16.09 -9.26 1.51
C ASN A 66 -17.21 -8.20 1.35
N VAL A 67 -18.48 -8.61 1.31
CA VAL A 67 -19.60 -7.69 1.05
C VAL A 67 -19.69 -6.54 2.05
N CYS A 68 -19.39 -6.75 3.34
CA CYS A 68 -19.46 -5.72 4.36
C CYS A 68 -18.38 -4.65 4.15
N GLU A 69 -17.15 -5.06 3.85
CA GLU A 69 -16.06 -4.12 3.56
C GLU A 69 -16.33 -3.33 2.28
N LEU A 70 -16.78 -4.00 1.21
CA LEU A 70 -17.14 -3.33 -0.05
C LEU A 70 -18.29 -2.34 0.15
N ALA A 71 -19.33 -2.72 0.89
CA ALA A 71 -20.44 -1.82 1.20
C ALA A 71 -19.98 -0.59 2.01
N ASN A 72 -19.04 -0.79 2.96
CA ASN A 72 -18.46 0.29 3.76
C ASN A 72 -17.63 1.27 2.90
N ILE A 73 -16.85 0.75 1.94
CA ILE A 73 -16.16 1.54 0.93
C ILE A 73 -17.15 2.43 0.17
N TYR A 74 -18.22 1.85 -0.38
CA TYR A 74 -19.20 2.61 -1.18
C TYR A 74 -20.03 3.59 -0.34
N LEU A 75 -20.30 3.25 0.91
CA LEU A 75 -20.90 4.16 1.87
C LEU A 75 -20.03 5.41 2.09
N THR A 76 -18.72 5.20 2.23
CA THR A 76 -17.73 6.27 2.46
C THR A 76 -17.64 7.21 1.26
N VAL A 77 -17.40 6.68 0.05
CA VAL A 77 -17.24 7.54 -1.15
C VAL A 77 -18.53 8.22 -1.60
N THR A 78 -19.66 7.79 -1.07
CA THR A 78 -20.98 8.45 -1.27
C THR A 78 -21.38 9.34 -0.10
N ALA A 79 -20.47 9.62 0.84
CA ALA A 79 -20.64 10.60 1.91
C ALA A 79 -21.85 10.29 2.82
N GLN A 80 -21.98 9.07 3.32
CA GLN A 80 -23.14 8.65 4.10
C GLN A 80 -22.78 8.03 5.47
N ARG A 81 -21.51 8.11 5.90
CA ARG A 81 -21.08 7.52 7.16
C ARG A 81 -21.79 8.15 8.36
N SER A 82 -21.84 9.49 8.43
CA SER A 82 -22.49 10.23 9.51
C SER A 82 -23.98 9.96 9.62
N LYS A 83 -24.61 9.64 8.49
CA LYS A 83 -26.03 9.25 8.42
C LYS A 83 -26.32 7.93 9.13
N TYR A 84 -25.38 6.96 9.04
CA TYR A 84 -25.58 5.61 9.58
C TYR A 84 -24.84 5.36 10.87
N PHE A 85 -23.65 5.93 11.05
CA PHE A 85 -22.76 5.67 12.19
C PHE A 85 -22.61 6.85 13.16
N GLY A 86 -23.22 8.01 12.85
CA GLY A 86 -23.05 9.24 13.61
C GLY A 86 -21.78 10.02 13.21
N PRO A 87 -21.70 11.32 13.60
CA PRO A 87 -20.63 12.21 13.16
C PRO A 87 -19.29 11.94 13.81
N GLU A 88 -19.29 11.54 15.10
CA GLU A 88 -18.09 11.46 15.96
C GLU A 88 -17.27 10.16 15.81
N GLY A 89 -17.80 9.14 15.13
CA GLY A 89 -17.06 7.91 14.88
C GLY A 89 -15.83 8.16 13.99
N GLU A 90 -14.80 7.34 14.15
CA GLU A 90 -13.62 7.39 13.28
C GLU A 90 -14.03 7.30 11.81
N GLY A 91 -13.41 8.12 10.97
CA GLY A 91 -13.50 8.01 9.52
C GLY A 91 -13.06 6.61 9.06
N TYR A 92 -13.24 6.30 7.78
CA TYR A 92 -12.77 5.03 7.24
C TYR A 92 -11.33 5.21 6.72
N PRO A 93 -10.31 4.85 7.50
CA PRO A 93 -8.92 5.24 7.23
C PRO A 93 -8.33 4.65 5.95
N SER A 94 -9.08 3.76 5.31
CA SER A 94 -8.67 3.15 4.04
C SER A 94 -8.73 4.09 2.83
N LEU A 95 -9.46 5.21 2.92
CA LEU A 95 -9.72 6.07 1.76
C LEU A 95 -9.37 7.55 2.00
N SER A 96 -9.24 7.97 3.26
CA SER A 96 -8.77 9.30 3.66
C SER A 96 -8.31 9.29 5.11
N GLU A 97 -7.50 10.26 5.51
CA GLU A 97 -7.06 10.48 6.89
C GLU A 97 -8.02 11.42 7.65
N ALA A 98 -9.32 11.34 7.35
CA ALA A 98 -10.35 12.10 8.05
C ALA A 98 -10.48 11.63 9.51
N GLY A 99 -10.35 12.54 10.47
CA GLY A 99 -10.42 12.25 11.90
C GLY A 99 -11.83 11.89 12.40
N SER A 100 -12.88 12.06 11.58
CA SER A 100 -14.25 11.71 11.94
C SER A 100 -15.09 11.31 10.73
N ASN A 101 -16.23 10.63 10.98
CA ASN A 101 -17.20 10.33 9.94
C ASN A 101 -17.75 11.61 9.27
N LEU A 102 -17.94 12.68 10.05
CA LEU A 102 -18.42 13.96 9.52
C LEU A 102 -17.42 14.59 8.56
N HIS A 103 -16.13 14.63 8.93
CA HIS A 103 -15.08 15.13 8.05
C HIS A 103 -14.93 14.28 6.79
N SER A 104 -14.98 12.95 6.92
CA SER A 104 -14.98 12.03 5.79
C SER A 104 -16.14 12.32 4.83
N ASP A 105 -17.37 12.43 5.34
CA ASP A 105 -18.54 12.69 4.51
C ASP A 105 -18.46 14.06 3.81
N LEU A 106 -18.10 15.12 4.53
CA LEU A 106 -17.97 16.45 3.94
C LEU A 106 -16.86 16.50 2.88
N PHE A 107 -15.73 15.81 3.11
CA PHE A 107 -14.66 15.68 2.14
C PHE A 107 -15.14 15.00 0.84
N PHE A 108 -15.76 13.81 0.94
CA PHE A 108 -16.23 13.09 -0.22
C PHE A 108 -17.42 13.78 -0.89
N GLN A 109 -18.32 14.43 -0.12
CA GLN A 109 -19.41 15.20 -0.70
C GLN A 109 -18.91 16.41 -1.51
N ARG A 110 -17.86 17.11 -1.02
CA ARG A 110 -17.18 18.17 -1.78
C ARG A 110 -16.70 17.66 -3.15
N ILE A 111 -16.09 16.48 -3.18
CA ILE A 111 -15.63 15.83 -4.42
C ILE A 111 -16.84 15.50 -5.31
N ASN A 112 -17.89 14.90 -4.75
CA ASN A 112 -19.09 14.51 -5.48
C ASN A 112 -19.79 15.74 -6.09
N ASP A 113 -19.98 16.83 -5.33
CA ASP A 113 -20.60 18.07 -5.78
C ASP A 113 -19.75 18.80 -6.83
N SER A 114 -18.45 18.54 -6.87
CA SER A 114 -17.56 19.09 -7.90
C SER A 114 -17.77 18.45 -9.27
N HIS A 115 -18.39 17.28 -9.34
CA HIS A 115 -18.52 16.44 -10.54
C HIS A 115 -17.20 16.13 -11.24
N VAL A 116 -16.07 16.13 -10.51
CA VAL A 116 -14.74 15.85 -11.11
C VAL A 116 -14.68 14.45 -11.70
N VAL A 117 -15.21 13.46 -10.96
CA VAL A 117 -15.22 12.05 -11.42
C VAL A 117 -16.08 11.89 -12.68
N ASP A 118 -17.25 12.55 -12.73
CA ASP A 118 -18.13 12.52 -13.93
C ASP A 118 -17.39 13.05 -15.16
N ARG A 119 -16.68 14.20 -15.01
CA ARG A 119 -15.91 14.79 -16.12
C ARG A 119 -14.77 13.91 -16.57
N LEU A 120 -14.04 13.27 -15.63
CA LEU A 120 -12.94 12.38 -15.96
C LEU A 120 -13.41 11.11 -16.67
N VAL A 121 -14.50 10.51 -16.20
CA VAL A 121 -15.13 9.35 -16.86
C VAL A 121 -15.59 9.70 -18.28
N ALA A 122 -16.06 10.92 -18.54
CA ALA A 122 -16.52 11.35 -19.86
C ALA A 122 -15.38 11.57 -20.88
N GLN A 123 -14.12 11.65 -20.43
CA GLN A 123 -12.99 11.88 -21.33
C GLN A 123 -12.67 10.64 -22.19
N PRO A 124 -12.07 10.83 -23.37
CA PRO A 124 -11.50 9.74 -24.15
C PRO A 124 -10.24 9.18 -23.47
N ALA A 125 -9.89 7.92 -23.78
CA ALA A 125 -8.62 7.35 -23.37
C ALA A 125 -7.44 8.12 -24.02
N PRO A 126 -6.28 8.24 -23.35
CA PRO A 126 -5.93 7.63 -22.07
C PRO A 126 -6.45 8.38 -20.84
N LEU A 127 -6.94 9.62 -20.95
CA LEU A 127 -7.34 10.45 -19.83
C LEU A 127 -8.57 9.88 -19.09
N GLY A 128 -9.57 9.39 -19.84
CA GLY A 128 -10.70 8.64 -19.30
C GLY A 128 -10.55 7.13 -19.52
N PRO A 129 -11.46 6.32 -18.94
CA PRO A 129 -11.43 4.86 -19.06
C PRO A 129 -11.66 4.42 -20.50
N ARG A 130 -10.84 3.51 -21.03
CA ARG A 130 -11.03 2.86 -22.32
C ARG A 130 -12.25 1.92 -22.30
N ARG A 131 -12.68 1.48 -23.49
CA ARG A 131 -13.90 0.67 -23.63
C ARG A 131 -13.87 -0.60 -22.79
N GLU A 132 -12.79 -1.36 -22.85
CA GLU A 132 -12.63 -2.62 -22.12
C GLU A 132 -12.70 -2.43 -20.61
N VAL A 133 -12.11 -1.33 -20.08
CA VAL A 133 -12.21 -0.94 -18.68
C VAL A 133 -13.66 -0.64 -18.30
N ARG A 134 -14.39 0.09 -19.15
CA ARG A 134 -15.84 0.37 -18.93
C ARG A 134 -16.65 -0.92 -18.91
N ASP A 135 -16.35 -1.87 -19.81
CA ASP A 135 -17.02 -3.16 -19.86
C ASP A 135 -16.78 -3.97 -18.57
N ILE A 136 -15.53 -4.01 -18.06
CA ILE A 136 -15.18 -4.64 -16.79
C ILE A 136 -15.94 -3.98 -15.63
N VAL A 137 -15.95 -2.66 -15.54
CA VAL A 137 -16.62 -1.90 -14.46
C VAL A 137 -18.12 -2.14 -14.49
N SER A 138 -18.74 -2.07 -15.67
CA SER A 138 -20.17 -2.35 -15.83
C SER A 138 -20.51 -3.78 -15.41
N GLY A 139 -19.64 -4.76 -15.78
CA GLY A 139 -19.75 -6.12 -15.32
C GLY A 139 -19.66 -6.24 -13.80
N TYR A 140 -18.63 -5.64 -13.21
CA TYR A 140 -18.39 -5.65 -11.76
C TYR A 140 -19.61 -5.16 -10.96
N VAL A 141 -20.18 -4.03 -11.36
CA VAL A 141 -21.37 -3.46 -10.71
C VAL A 141 -22.55 -4.44 -10.80
N ARG A 142 -22.77 -5.02 -11.96
CA ARG A 142 -23.84 -6.03 -12.12
C ARG A 142 -23.60 -7.28 -11.29
N GLY A 143 -22.34 -7.76 -11.19
CA GLY A 143 -21.98 -8.93 -10.39
C GLY A 143 -22.16 -8.71 -8.89
N PHE A 144 -21.71 -7.59 -8.36
CA PHE A 144 -21.95 -7.18 -6.97
C PHE A 144 -23.45 -7.10 -6.65
N ASN A 145 -24.23 -6.42 -7.52
CA ASN A 145 -25.67 -6.26 -7.35
C ASN A 145 -26.41 -7.59 -7.46
N ALA A 146 -25.96 -8.50 -8.34
CA ALA A 146 -26.52 -9.85 -8.45
C ALA A 146 -26.31 -10.68 -7.18
N TYR A 147 -25.14 -10.57 -6.54
CA TYR A 147 -24.91 -11.17 -5.23
C TYR A 147 -25.90 -10.67 -4.19
N LEU A 148 -26.08 -9.34 -4.08
CA LEU A 148 -27.03 -8.75 -3.14
C LEU A 148 -28.48 -9.16 -3.44
N ALA A 149 -28.89 -9.18 -4.71
CA ALA A 149 -30.22 -9.60 -5.11
C ALA A 149 -30.49 -11.08 -4.76
N ARG A 150 -29.48 -11.94 -4.96
CA ARG A 150 -29.58 -13.39 -4.66
C ARG A 150 -29.60 -13.67 -3.17
N THR A 151 -28.75 -12.96 -2.39
CA THR A 151 -28.55 -13.22 -0.95
C THR A 151 -29.56 -12.49 -0.09
N GLY A 152 -29.95 -11.27 -0.49
CA GLY A 152 -30.70 -10.33 0.32
C GLY A 152 -29.88 -9.87 1.53
N ARG A 153 -30.17 -8.69 2.07
CA ARG A 153 -29.44 -8.15 3.24
C ARG A 153 -29.50 -9.07 4.47
N ALA A 154 -30.65 -9.67 4.74
CA ALA A 154 -30.86 -10.58 5.86
C ALA A 154 -30.11 -11.91 5.69
N GLY A 155 -29.84 -12.33 4.45
CA GLY A 155 -29.12 -13.56 4.14
C GLY A 155 -27.59 -13.43 4.17
N ILE A 156 -27.05 -12.20 4.32
CA ILE A 156 -25.61 -11.98 4.46
C ILE A 156 -25.12 -12.73 5.71
N SER A 157 -24.11 -13.59 5.53
CA SER A 157 -23.56 -14.40 6.64
C SER A 157 -22.67 -13.60 7.58
N ASP A 158 -22.05 -12.51 7.09
CA ASP A 158 -21.18 -11.63 7.88
C ASP A 158 -22.00 -10.82 8.89
N PRO A 159 -21.75 -10.98 10.20
CA PRO A 159 -22.47 -10.25 11.23
C PRO A 159 -22.23 -8.73 11.21
N ALA A 160 -21.14 -8.25 10.62
CA ALA A 160 -20.78 -6.84 10.58
C ALA A 160 -21.81 -6.00 9.80
N CYS A 161 -22.50 -6.58 8.82
CA CYS A 161 -23.48 -5.85 8.02
C CYS A 161 -24.75 -6.62 7.69
N ARG A 162 -25.00 -7.77 8.35
CA ARG A 162 -26.22 -8.54 8.16
C ARG A 162 -27.45 -7.69 8.46
N GLY A 163 -28.35 -7.57 7.49
CA GLY A 163 -29.59 -6.80 7.61
C GLY A 163 -29.40 -5.29 7.64
N ALA A 164 -28.19 -4.78 7.53
CA ALA A 164 -27.90 -3.36 7.62
C ALA A 164 -28.48 -2.57 6.43
N ASP A 165 -29.13 -1.44 6.72
CA ASP A 165 -29.78 -0.60 5.71
C ASP A 165 -28.79 0.12 4.78
N TRP A 166 -27.55 0.31 5.23
CA TRP A 166 -26.48 0.91 4.45
C TRP A 166 -25.89 -0.01 3.38
N VAL A 167 -26.18 -1.32 3.45
CA VAL A 167 -25.81 -2.28 2.38
C VAL A 167 -26.82 -2.14 1.24
N ARG A 168 -26.39 -1.61 0.11
CA ARG A 168 -27.25 -1.28 -1.04
C ARG A 168 -26.61 -1.69 -2.36
N PRO A 169 -27.39 -1.84 -3.43
CA PRO A 169 -26.85 -1.89 -4.79
C PRO A 169 -25.96 -0.67 -5.09
N ILE A 170 -24.93 -0.89 -5.90
CA ILE A 170 -23.97 0.12 -6.32
C ILE A 170 -24.17 0.51 -7.79
N THR A 171 -23.61 1.64 -8.18
CA THR A 171 -23.56 2.16 -9.55
C THR A 171 -22.13 2.17 -10.09
N GLU A 172 -21.97 2.32 -11.40
CA GLU A 172 -20.65 2.53 -12.03
C GLU A 172 -19.99 3.80 -11.48
N GLN A 173 -20.77 4.83 -11.18
CA GLN A 173 -20.28 6.06 -10.57
C GLN A 173 -19.72 5.83 -9.16
N ASP A 174 -20.33 4.96 -8.36
CA ASP A 174 -19.80 4.59 -7.05
C ASP A 174 -18.42 3.89 -7.18
N PHE A 175 -18.26 3.02 -8.18
CA PHE A 175 -16.98 2.41 -8.51
C PHE A 175 -15.91 3.45 -8.88
N TYR A 176 -16.23 4.38 -9.81
CA TYR A 176 -15.26 5.40 -10.22
C TYR A 176 -14.90 6.36 -9.08
N ARG A 177 -15.83 6.67 -8.17
CA ARG A 177 -15.55 7.41 -6.93
C ARG A 177 -14.61 6.65 -6.00
N HIS A 178 -14.78 5.33 -5.89
CA HIS A 178 -13.86 4.49 -5.12
C HIS A 178 -12.46 4.52 -5.70
N TYR A 179 -12.30 4.31 -7.00
CA TYR A 179 -10.98 4.41 -7.63
C TYR A 179 -10.37 5.80 -7.46
N TYR A 180 -11.16 6.85 -7.64
CA TYR A 180 -10.69 8.23 -7.45
C TYR A 180 -10.19 8.47 -6.02
N ALA A 181 -10.90 7.96 -5.01
CA ALA A 181 -10.45 8.02 -3.62
C ALA A 181 -9.09 7.35 -3.42
N ILE A 182 -8.85 6.18 -4.05
CA ILE A 182 -7.55 5.51 -4.03
C ILE A 182 -6.48 6.40 -4.69
N ALA A 183 -6.75 6.99 -5.83
CA ALA A 183 -5.78 7.81 -6.56
C ALA A 183 -5.31 9.02 -5.75
N ILE A 184 -6.21 9.70 -5.05
CA ILE A 184 -5.91 10.92 -4.27
C ILE A 184 -5.45 10.64 -2.83
N THR A 185 -5.33 9.37 -2.41
CA THR A 185 -4.96 9.03 -1.02
C THR A 185 -3.58 9.57 -0.64
N GLY A 186 -2.60 9.57 -1.54
CA GLY A 186 -1.28 10.15 -1.32
C GLY A 186 -1.22 11.68 -1.52
N GLY A 187 -2.35 12.33 -1.79
CA GLY A 187 -2.49 13.77 -1.98
C GLY A 187 -3.47 14.38 -0.98
N GLN A 188 -4.56 14.98 -1.48
CA GLN A 188 -5.55 15.63 -0.62
C GLN A 188 -6.27 14.65 0.34
N GLY A 189 -6.27 13.36 0.07
CA GLY A 189 -6.78 12.35 1.00
C GLY A 189 -5.95 12.23 2.28
N ALA A 190 -4.63 12.45 2.20
CA ALA A 190 -3.72 12.43 3.34
C ALA A 190 -3.82 13.67 4.24
N ILE A 191 -4.39 14.75 3.73
CA ILE A 191 -4.51 16.05 4.43
C ILE A 191 -5.96 16.50 4.57
N THR A 192 -6.87 15.55 4.67
CA THR A 192 -8.34 15.78 4.64
C THR A 192 -8.77 16.84 5.67
N ASP A 193 -8.31 16.72 6.92
CA ASP A 193 -8.73 17.63 7.99
C ASP A 193 -8.24 19.07 7.79
N GLY A 194 -7.12 19.26 7.13
CA GLY A 194 -6.62 20.60 6.78
C GLY A 194 -7.53 21.40 5.85
N LEU A 195 -8.45 20.74 5.14
CA LEU A 195 -9.44 21.42 4.28
C LEU A 195 -10.57 22.13 5.07
N PHE A 196 -10.72 21.81 6.38
CA PHE A 196 -11.76 22.39 7.23
C PHE A 196 -11.26 23.71 7.87
N THR A 197 -10.97 24.69 7.00
CA THR A 197 -10.50 26.02 7.39
C THR A 197 -11.48 27.10 6.90
N ALA A 198 -11.45 28.27 7.53
CA ALA A 198 -12.29 29.40 7.23
C ALA A 198 -11.47 30.72 7.19
N PRO A 199 -11.96 31.76 6.51
CA PRO A 199 -11.32 33.06 6.57
C PRO A 199 -11.19 33.55 8.03
N PRO A 200 -10.08 34.18 8.40
CA PRO A 200 -9.88 34.65 9.77
C PRO A 200 -10.88 35.73 10.14
N THR A 201 -11.53 35.56 11.29
CA THR A 201 -12.46 36.53 11.86
C THR A 201 -11.83 37.45 12.91
N THR A 202 -10.64 37.07 13.40
CA THR A 202 -9.85 37.80 14.41
C THR A 202 -8.38 37.82 14.04
N SER A 203 -7.60 38.70 14.66
CA SER A 203 -6.13 38.83 14.45
C SER A 203 -5.31 37.70 15.08
N ALA A 204 -5.90 36.87 15.93
CA ALA A 204 -5.21 35.76 16.59
C ALA A 204 -5.25 34.51 15.67
N THR A 205 -4.11 34.22 15.03
CA THR A 205 -3.90 33.00 14.24
C THR A 205 -2.89 32.10 14.96
N PRO A 206 -3.01 30.78 14.86
CA PRO A 206 -1.97 29.86 15.31
C PRO A 206 -0.63 30.20 14.69
N ALA A 207 0.46 29.97 15.43
CA ALA A 207 1.79 30.05 14.83
C ALA A 207 1.91 28.99 13.73
N PRO A 208 2.55 29.28 12.58
CA PRO A 208 2.80 28.28 11.56
C PRO A 208 3.72 27.19 12.09
N GLY A 209 3.54 25.97 11.59
CA GLY A 209 4.47 24.87 11.85
C GLY A 209 5.86 25.17 11.29
N THR A 210 6.88 24.56 11.89
CA THR A 210 8.25 24.65 11.36
C THR A 210 8.44 23.74 10.14
N ALA A 211 9.46 24.04 9.33
CA ALA A 211 9.82 23.21 8.19
C ALA A 211 10.12 21.76 8.61
N ASP A 212 10.83 21.56 9.72
CA ASP A 212 11.16 20.23 10.24
C ASP A 212 9.90 19.46 10.68
N GLN A 213 8.94 20.14 11.32
CA GLN A 213 7.66 19.51 11.67
C GLN A 213 6.88 19.10 10.44
N LEU A 214 6.79 19.96 9.42
CA LEU A 214 6.13 19.64 8.15
C LEU A 214 6.82 18.50 7.43
N ALA A 215 8.15 18.56 7.29
CA ALA A 215 8.95 17.53 6.63
C ALA A 215 8.78 16.18 7.33
N THR A 216 8.89 16.13 8.66
CA THR A 216 8.70 14.91 9.44
C THR A 216 7.29 14.36 9.28
N ARG A 217 6.26 15.22 9.39
CA ARG A 217 4.86 14.78 9.28
C ARG A 217 4.51 14.29 7.88
N VAL A 218 5.00 14.96 6.84
CA VAL A 218 4.81 14.55 5.44
C VAL A 218 5.45 13.17 5.22
N ARG A 219 6.67 12.95 5.71
CA ARG A 219 7.34 11.64 5.65
C ARG A 219 6.55 10.56 6.38
N GLU A 220 6.07 10.81 7.60
CA GLU A 220 5.25 9.88 8.38
C GLU A 220 3.92 9.55 7.69
N THR A 221 3.23 10.57 7.17
CA THR A 221 1.89 10.41 6.57
C THR A 221 1.95 9.79 5.18
N LEU A 222 2.87 10.23 4.32
CA LEU A 222 3.03 9.74 2.94
C LEU A 222 3.95 8.51 2.87
N GLY A 223 4.96 8.43 3.75
CA GLY A 223 5.74 7.20 3.98
C GLY A 223 4.90 6.10 4.63
N GLY A 224 3.61 6.40 4.79
CA GLY A 224 2.56 5.42 5.02
C GLY A 224 2.35 5.02 6.45
N GLY A 225 2.71 5.82 7.49
CA GLY A 225 2.34 5.44 8.87
C GLY A 225 2.58 3.95 9.19
N GLY A 226 3.58 3.32 8.55
CA GLY A 226 3.84 1.88 8.55
C GLY A 226 3.41 1.14 7.27
N LEU A 227 2.73 1.78 6.31
CA LEU A 227 2.57 1.22 4.96
C LEU A 227 3.93 1.17 4.26
N GLY A 228 4.14 0.12 3.53
CA GLY A 228 5.38 -0.04 2.78
C GLY A 228 5.28 -1.24 1.84
N SER A 229 6.40 -1.65 1.30
CA SER A 229 6.46 -2.83 0.45
C SER A 229 7.91 -3.25 0.22
N ASN A 230 8.12 -4.50 -0.17
CA ASN A 230 9.32 -4.93 -0.85
C ASN A 230 8.96 -5.35 -2.28
N GLY A 231 9.73 -4.87 -3.24
CA GLY A 231 9.78 -5.40 -4.60
C GLY A 231 11.23 -5.78 -4.90
N ILE A 232 11.51 -7.06 -5.15
CA ILE A 232 12.84 -7.54 -5.51
C ILE A 232 12.71 -8.33 -6.80
N ALA A 233 13.24 -7.77 -7.88
CA ALA A 233 13.30 -8.37 -9.21
C ALA A 233 14.71 -8.89 -9.46
N ILE A 234 14.85 -10.19 -9.65
CA ILE A 234 16.11 -10.88 -9.96
C ILE A 234 16.12 -11.24 -11.45
N GLY A 235 17.05 -10.70 -12.18
CA GLY A 235 17.29 -11.01 -13.58
C GLY A 235 18.11 -12.28 -13.79
N ALA A 236 18.27 -12.68 -15.03
CA ALA A 236 18.88 -13.95 -15.40
C ALA A 236 20.30 -14.16 -14.86
N ASP A 237 21.10 -13.07 -14.80
CA ASP A 237 22.50 -13.15 -14.43
C ASP A 237 22.68 -13.43 -12.91
N SER A 238 21.66 -13.12 -12.11
CA SER A 238 21.62 -13.38 -10.66
C SER A 238 20.72 -14.56 -10.26
N THR A 239 20.14 -15.32 -11.22
CA THR A 239 19.49 -16.58 -10.91
C THR A 239 20.49 -17.74 -10.83
N ALA A 240 20.18 -18.78 -10.06
CA ALA A 240 20.99 -19.99 -9.93
C ALA A 240 21.21 -20.71 -11.27
N ALA A 241 20.26 -20.59 -12.21
CA ALA A 241 20.31 -21.25 -13.52
C ALA A 241 20.95 -20.39 -14.62
N GLY A 242 21.29 -19.12 -14.36
CA GLY A 242 21.79 -18.17 -15.35
C GLY A 242 20.77 -17.82 -16.44
N LYS A 243 19.48 -18.05 -16.19
CA LYS A 243 18.36 -17.81 -17.12
C LYS A 243 17.04 -17.64 -16.38
N GLY A 244 16.05 -17.06 -17.10
CA GLY A 244 14.75 -16.75 -16.49
C GLY A 244 14.88 -15.63 -15.47
N SER A 245 13.94 -15.55 -14.54
CA SER A 245 13.93 -14.49 -13.52
C SER A 245 13.10 -14.90 -12.30
N VAL A 246 13.24 -14.16 -11.20
CA VAL A 246 12.44 -14.34 -9.97
C VAL A 246 11.97 -12.98 -9.47
N LEU A 247 10.69 -12.85 -9.14
CA LEU A 247 10.12 -11.66 -8.51
C LEU A 247 9.61 -11.99 -7.11
N LEU A 248 10.00 -11.20 -6.11
CA LEU A 248 9.29 -11.05 -4.84
C LEU A 248 8.42 -9.79 -4.89
N GLY A 249 7.12 -9.97 -4.68
CA GLY A 249 6.19 -8.89 -4.38
C GLY A 249 5.68 -9.06 -2.95
N ASN A 250 5.91 -8.06 -2.10
CA ASN A 250 5.52 -8.12 -0.69
C ASN A 250 5.06 -6.73 -0.19
N PRO A 251 3.82 -6.30 -0.51
CA PRO A 251 3.25 -5.09 0.05
C PRO A 251 2.96 -5.23 1.55
N HIS A 252 3.24 -4.16 2.32
CA HIS A 252 2.95 -4.05 3.73
C HIS A 252 1.73 -3.16 3.94
N TYR A 253 0.55 -3.77 3.90
CA TYR A 253 -0.74 -3.08 3.89
C TYR A 253 -1.57 -3.42 5.15
N PRO A 254 -2.65 -2.66 5.41
CA PRO A 254 -3.51 -2.92 6.57
C PRO A 254 -4.07 -4.34 6.57
N TRP A 255 -4.10 -4.95 7.77
CA TRP A 255 -4.73 -6.26 7.97
C TRP A 255 -6.24 -6.16 8.16
N HIS A 256 -6.75 -4.93 8.29
CA HIS A 256 -8.15 -4.59 8.52
C HIS A 256 -8.63 -3.54 7.53
N ALA A 257 -9.96 -3.40 7.41
CA ALA A 257 -10.64 -2.42 6.56
C ALA A 257 -10.37 -2.58 5.05
N GLY A 258 -10.72 -1.59 4.26
CA GLY A 258 -10.87 -1.72 2.79
C GLY A 258 -9.59 -1.66 1.96
N ARG A 259 -8.43 -1.22 2.53
CA ARG A 259 -7.13 -1.29 1.82
C ARG A 259 -6.52 -2.69 1.84
N ARG A 260 -7.32 -3.73 1.94
CA ARG A 260 -6.85 -5.12 1.87
C ARG A 260 -6.78 -5.58 0.43
N PHE A 261 -5.80 -6.41 0.14
CA PHE A 261 -5.75 -7.15 -1.12
C PHE A 261 -6.71 -8.33 -1.09
N TRP A 262 -7.17 -8.71 -2.28
CA TRP A 262 -7.95 -9.90 -2.55
C TRP A 262 -7.40 -10.58 -3.79
N GLN A 263 -7.07 -11.90 -3.68
CA GLN A 263 -6.42 -12.67 -4.74
C GLN A 263 -7.46 -13.25 -5.70
N SER A 264 -7.15 -13.23 -7.02
CA SER A 264 -7.94 -13.86 -8.06
C SER A 264 -7.14 -14.09 -9.33
N GLN A 265 -7.66 -14.94 -10.23
CA GLN A 265 -7.22 -15.02 -11.63
C GLN A 265 -8.37 -14.62 -12.55
N LEU A 266 -8.04 -13.88 -13.61
CA LEU A 266 -8.97 -13.40 -14.63
C LEU A 266 -8.61 -13.99 -15.98
N THR A 267 -9.55 -14.75 -16.60
CA THR A 267 -9.28 -15.46 -17.85
C THR A 267 -10.38 -15.22 -18.89
N ILE A 268 -9.99 -14.73 -20.08
CA ILE A 268 -10.75 -14.90 -21.32
C ILE A 268 -9.93 -15.84 -22.20
N PRO A 269 -10.37 -17.10 -22.42
CA PRO A 269 -9.56 -18.11 -23.10
C PRO A 269 -8.98 -17.63 -24.42
N GLY A 270 -7.66 -17.79 -24.57
CA GLY A 270 -6.90 -17.37 -25.78
C GLY A 270 -6.72 -15.86 -25.95
N ARG A 271 -7.18 -15.03 -25.03
CA ARG A 271 -7.12 -13.56 -25.17
C ARG A 271 -6.55 -12.83 -23.96
N PHE A 272 -6.87 -13.26 -22.75
CA PHE A 272 -6.53 -12.57 -21.51
C PHE A 272 -6.38 -13.57 -20.39
N ASP A 273 -5.24 -13.56 -19.69
CA ASP A 273 -4.99 -14.47 -18.58
C ASP A 273 -3.97 -13.86 -17.62
N VAL A 274 -4.41 -13.55 -16.42
CA VAL A 274 -3.62 -12.86 -15.41
C VAL A 274 -4.04 -13.29 -14.02
N ALA A 275 -3.08 -13.54 -13.14
CA ALA A 275 -3.30 -13.92 -11.74
C ALA A 275 -2.56 -12.96 -10.79
N GLY A 276 -3.09 -12.79 -9.59
CA GLY A 276 -2.51 -11.96 -8.57
C GLY A 276 -3.54 -11.39 -7.62
N ALA A 277 -3.29 -10.19 -7.12
CA ALA A 277 -4.20 -9.54 -6.19
C ALA A 277 -4.44 -8.06 -6.51
N SER A 278 -5.56 -7.56 -6.01
CA SER A 278 -5.96 -6.17 -6.13
C SER A 278 -6.52 -5.68 -4.80
N LEU A 279 -6.46 -4.38 -4.58
CA LEU A 279 -7.24 -3.78 -3.50
C LEU A 279 -8.72 -4.13 -3.66
N LEU A 280 -9.42 -4.33 -2.55
CA LEU A 280 -10.83 -4.73 -2.55
C LEU A 280 -11.67 -3.84 -3.47
N GLY A 281 -12.44 -4.47 -4.35
CA GLY A 281 -13.32 -3.77 -5.27
C GLY A 281 -12.66 -3.29 -6.57
N MET A 282 -11.37 -3.60 -6.82
CA MET A 282 -10.67 -3.28 -8.07
C MET A 282 -10.59 -4.51 -8.97
N PRO A 283 -11.41 -4.62 -10.04
CA PRO A 283 -11.46 -5.82 -10.91
C PRO A 283 -10.34 -5.84 -11.97
N PHE A 284 -9.12 -5.51 -11.57
CA PHE A 284 -7.88 -5.54 -12.33
C PHE A 284 -6.79 -6.12 -11.43
N ILE A 285 -5.81 -6.82 -11.98
CA ILE A 285 -4.70 -7.34 -11.16
C ILE A 285 -3.67 -6.22 -10.97
N GLN A 286 -3.62 -5.65 -9.77
CA GLN A 286 -2.68 -4.58 -9.46
C GLN A 286 -1.27 -5.09 -9.17
N ILE A 287 -1.15 -6.26 -8.56
CA ILE A 287 0.11 -6.96 -8.27
C ILE A 287 -0.08 -8.41 -8.71
N GLY A 288 0.76 -8.91 -9.60
CA GLY A 288 0.55 -10.27 -10.12
C GLY A 288 1.48 -10.64 -11.27
N HIS A 289 1.00 -11.55 -12.09
CA HIS A 289 1.73 -12.05 -13.24
C HIS A 289 0.82 -12.57 -14.36
N THR A 290 1.34 -12.51 -15.57
CA THR A 290 0.87 -13.30 -16.72
C THR A 290 1.71 -14.58 -16.87
N ALA A 291 1.58 -15.26 -18.01
CA ALA A 291 2.48 -16.37 -18.33
C ALA A 291 3.94 -15.94 -18.54
N ASP A 292 4.20 -14.67 -18.87
CA ASP A 292 5.49 -14.21 -19.39
C ASP A 292 6.15 -13.07 -18.61
N ALA A 293 5.37 -12.31 -17.79
CA ALA A 293 5.85 -11.19 -17.00
C ALA A 293 5.20 -11.17 -15.63
N ALA A 294 5.92 -10.67 -14.62
CA ALA A 294 5.43 -10.47 -13.26
C ALA A 294 5.78 -9.08 -12.76
N TRP A 295 4.90 -8.49 -11.95
CA TRP A 295 5.09 -7.15 -11.39
C TRP A 295 4.56 -7.02 -9.97
N THR A 296 5.13 -6.08 -9.26
CA THR A 296 4.65 -5.60 -7.96
C THR A 296 4.80 -4.09 -7.89
N HIS A 297 4.12 -3.49 -6.91
CA HIS A 297 4.26 -2.08 -6.61
C HIS A 297 4.83 -1.87 -5.21
N THR A 298 5.60 -0.80 -5.04
CA THR A 298 6.03 -0.31 -3.73
C THR A 298 5.61 1.15 -3.57
N VAL A 299 5.21 1.55 -2.37
CA VAL A 299 4.96 2.98 -2.10
C VAL A 299 6.23 3.76 -2.42
N SER A 300 6.07 4.82 -3.21
CA SER A 300 7.17 5.62 -3.75
C SER A 300 7.48 6.85 -2.88
N THR A 301 8.63 7.48 -3.13
CA THR A 301 9.05 8.69 -2.42
C THR A 301 8.55 10.01 -3.01
N PRO A 302 8.20 10.15 -4.29
CA PRO A 302 7.68 11.40 -4.83
C PRO A 302 6.44 11.89 -4.10
N ILE A 303 6.43 13.18 -3.75
CA ILE A 303 5.25 13.83 -3.20
C ILE A 303 4.35 14.26 -4.34
N THR A 304 3.13 13.70 -4.40
CA THR A 304 2.20 13.88 -5.52
C THR A 304 1.36 15.15 -5.44
N PHE A 305 1.61 16.00 -4.43
CA PHE A 305 0.97 17.30 -4.27
C PHE A 305 1.98 18.39 -3.95
N GLY A 306 1.56 19.64 -4.05
CA GLY A 306 2.34 20.79 -3.63
C GLY A 306 1.44 21.88 -3.06
N LEU A 307 2.02 22.80 -2.33
CA LEU A 307 1.33 23.96 -1.76
C LEU A 307 1.66 25.23 -2.52
N PHE A 308 0.72 26.16 -2.52
CA PHE A 308 0.90 27.53 -2.99
C PHE A 308 0.53 28.50 -1.87
N GLU A 309 1.49 29.32 -1.44
CA GLU A 309 1.21 30.42 -0.54
C GLU A 309 0.75 31.63 -1.37
N VAL A 310 -0.46 32.11 -1.13
CA VAL A 310 -1.04 33.25 -1.84
C VAL A 310 -1.14 34.46 -0.90
N PRO A 311 -0.60 35.63 -1.25
CA PRO A 311 -0.78 36.85 -0.47
C PRO A 311 -2.21 37.36 -0.65
N LEU A 312 -2.82 37.88 0.43
CA LEU A 312 -4.19 38.33 0.45
C LEU A 312 -4.29 39.84 0.30
N LYS A 313 -5.39 40.29 -0.28
CA LYS A 313 -5.69 41.74 -0.37
C LYS A 313 -5.95 42.28 1.03
N PRO A 314 -5.28 43.38 1.44
CA PRO A 314 -5.54 44.01 2.73
C PRO A 314 -7.03 44.31 2.95
N GLY A 315 -7.56 43.85 4.08
CA GLY A 315 -8.97 44.03 4.45
C GLY A 315 -9.97 43.08 3.77
N ASP A 316 -9.51 42.18 2.89
CA ASP A 316 -10.36 41.16 2.25
C ASP A 316 -9.64 39.79 2.21
N PRO A 317 -9.81 38.96 3.24
CA PRO A 317 -9.10 37.67 3.35
C PRO A 317 -9.59 36.61 2.35
N THR A 318 -10.63 36.89 1.55
CA THR A 318 -11.14 36.01 0.49
C THR A 318 -10.74 36.45 -0.92
N THR A 319 -9.88 37.47 -1.02
CA THR A 319 -9.30 37.94 -2.27
C THR A 319 -7.78 37.86 -2.19
N TYR A 320 -7.15 37.15 -3.14
CA TYR A 320 -5.70 36.98 -3.22
C TYR A 320 -5.10 37.70 -4.42
N LEU A 321 -3.79 37.89 -4.44
CA LEU A 321 -3.09 38.64 -5.48
C LEU A 321 -2.21 37.71 -6.31
N VAL A 322 -2.35 37.78 -7.65
CA VAL A 322 -1.48 37.08 -8.63
C VAL A 322 -1.03 38.10 -9.67
N ASP A 323 0.27 38.23 -9.90
CA ASP A 323 0.87 39.19 -10.85
C ASP A 323 0.36 40.62 -10.61
N GLY A 324 0.17 40.97 -9.33
CA GLY A 324 -0.38 42.28 -8.92
C GLY A 324 -1.89 42.47 -9.14
N LYS A 325 -2.59 41.45 -9.66
CA LYS A 325 -4.03 41.49 -9.89
C LYS A 325 -4.79 40.78 -8.76
N ALA A 326 -5.90 41.35 -8.35
CA ALA A 326 -6.79 40.76 -7.35
C ALA A 326 -7.69 39.68 -7.98
N GLU A 327 -7.68 38.49 -7.38
CA GLU A 327 -8.56 37.37 -7.74
C GLU A 327 -9.36 36.94 -6.51
N LYS A 328 -10.65 36.72 -6.70
CA LYS A 328 -11.52 36.28 -5.62
C LYS A 328 -11.47 34.76 -5.48
N MET A 329 -11.36 34.26 -4.26
CA MET A 329 -11.52 32.84 -3.98
C MET A 329 -12.94 32.41 -4.32
N THR A 330 -13.08 31.20 -4.80
CA THR A 330 -14.41 30.56 -4.95
C THR A 330 -14.75 29.83 -3.66
N SER A 331 -16.03 29.93 -3.26
CA SER A 331 -16.54 29.17 -2.12
C SER A 331 -17.61 28.17 -2.59
N ARG A 332 -17.69 27.04 -1.88
CA ARG A 332 -18.72 26.04 -2.10
C ARG A 332 -19.27 25.56 -0.77
N ASP A 333 -20.57 25.70 -0.58
CA ASP A 333 -21.27 25.11 0.54
C ASP A 333 -21.58 23.65 0.24
N VAL A 334 -21.16 22.78 1.14
CA VAL A 334 -21.35 21.32 1.09
C VAL A 334 -22.24 20.93 2.25
N SER A 335 -23.17 20.02 2.03
CA SER A 335 -24.12 19.58 3.05
C SER A 335 -24.25 18.07 3.07
N VAL A 336 -24.18 17.48 4.26
CA VAL A 336 -24.36 16.03 4.51
C VAL A 336 -25.42 15.79 5.56
N GLN A 337 -26.11 14.64 5.50
CA GLN A 337 -27.08 14.24 6.50
C GLN A 337 -26.40 13.56 7.68
N VAL A 338 -26.67 14.05 8.87
CA VAL A 338 -26.01 13.57 10.10
C VAL A 338 -27.04 13.03 11.08
N ARG A 339 -26.83 11.80 11.55
CA ARG A 339 -27.67 11.19 12.59
C ARG A 339 -27.38 11.87 13.93
N GLN A 340 -28.46 12.34 14.55
CA GLN A 340 -28.45 12.93 15.89
C GLN A 340 -28.57 11.87 16.96
N ALA A 341 -28.34 12.24 18.22
CA ALA A 341 -28.46 11.33 19.36
C ALA A 341 -29.89 10.76 19.55
N ASP A 342 -30.93 11.51 19.11
CA ASP A 342 -32.32 11.07 19.11
C ASP A 342 -32.70 10.21 17.89
N GLY A 343 -31.72 9.88 17.02
CA GLY A 343 -31.93 9.10 15.79
C GLY A 343 -32.45 9.89 14.60
N SER A 344 -32.83 11.17 14.76
CA SER A 344 -33.23 12.04 13.65
C SER A 344 -32.05 12.37 12.74
N LEU A 345 -32.35 12.77 11.49
CA LEU A 345 -31.34 13.24 10.54
C LEU A 345 -31.42 14.75 10.41
N LYS A 346 -30.27 15.43 10.54
CA LYS A 346 -30.16 16.87 10.30
C LYS A 346 -29.04 17.17 9.31
N PRO A 347 -29.22 18.15 8.41
CA PRO A 347 -28.14 18.59 7.54
C PRO A 347 -27.08 19.37 8.33
N VAL A 348 -25.80 19.01 8.12
CA VAL A 348 -24.65 19.79 8.57
C VAL A 348 -23.99 20.37 7.33
N ARG A 349 -23.59 21.65 7.40
CA ARG A 349 -23.00 22.39 6.28
C ARG A 349 -21.59 22.84 6.63
N GLN A 350 -20.73 22.84 5.60
CA GLN A 350 -19.38 23.39 5.62
C GLN A 350 -19.12 24.15 4.34
N THR A 351 -18.53 25.33 4.46
CA THR A 351 -18.05 26.11 3.30
C THR A 351 -16.60 25.77 3.05
N PHE A 352 -16.29 25.30 1.83
CA PHE A 352 -14.92 25.08 1.33
C PHE A 352 -14.50 26.20 0.40
N TRP A 353 -13.26 26.65 0.52
CA TRP A 353 -12.68 27.72 -0.27
C TRP A 353 -11.61 27.20 -1.22
N SER A 354 -11.49 27.83 -2.37
CA SER A 354 -10.48 27.45 -3.37
C SER A 354 -9.92 28.67 -4.08
N THR A 355 -8.63 28.59 -4.39
CA THR A 355 -7.92 29.50 -5.31
C THR A 355 -7.80 28.87 -6.70
N ARG A 356 -7.14 29.53 -7.64
CA ARG A 356 -6.76 28.94 -8.94
C ARG A 356 -5.86 27.71 -8.81
N TYR A 357 -5.12 27.60 -7.70
CA TYR A 357 -4.17 26.50 -7.45
C TYR A 357 -4.86 25.27 -6.84
N GLY A 358 -6.00 25.43 -6.20
CA GLY A 358 -6.75 24.36 -5.57
C GLY A 358 -7.43 24.79 -4.27
N PRO A 359 -7.92 23.83 -3.47
CA PRO A 359 -8.56 24.09 -2.18
C PRO A 359 -7.60 24.78 -1.20
N VAL A 360 -8.16 25.70 -0.39
CA VAL A 360 -7.47 26.34 0.72
C VAL A 360 -7.38 25.36 1.90
N ILE A 361 -6.22 25.31 2.56
CA ILE A 361 -5.98 24.45 3.71
C ILE A 361 -5.47 25.25 4.90
N GLY A 362 -5.70 24.75 6.11
CA GLY A 362 -5.23 25.35 7.37
C GLY A 362 -4.13 24.56 8.08
N ASP A 363 -3.94 23.32 7.67
CA ASP A 363 -2.86 22.46 8.16
C ASP A 363 -2.47 21.38 7.13
N VAL A 364 -1.31 20.76 7.33
CA VAL A 364 -0.85 19.57 6.61
C VAL A 364 -0.70 18.46 7.64
N ALA A 365 -1.65 17.53 7.64
CA ALA A 365 -1.67 16.39 8.55
C ALA A 365 -1.48 16.81 10.04
N GLY A 366 -2.17 17.89 10.46
CA GLY A 366 -2.13 18.42 11.81
C GLY A 366 -0.99 19.43 12.10
N ILE A 367 -0.11 19.71 11.13
CA ILE A 367 0.91 20.78 11.27
C ILE A 367 0.34 22.07 10.66
N PRO A 368 0.17 23.15 11.44
CA PRO A 368 -0.50 24.37 10.99
C PRO A 368 0.20 25.08 9.82
N VAL A 369 -0.57 25.41 8.79
CA VAL A 369 -0.24 26.36 7.72
C VAL A 369 -1.41 27.37 7.65
N PRO A 370 -1.47 28.32 8.60
CA PRO A 370 -2.69 29.03 8.91
C PRO A 370 -3.13 29.99 7.80
N TRP A 371 -4.45 30.07 7.58
CA TRP A 371 -5.05 31.16 6.83
C TRP A 371 -5.08 32.41 7.70
N THR A 372 -4.27 33.41 7.35
CA THR A 372 -4.07 34.66 8.09
C THR A 372 -4.79 35.82 7.39
N ALA A 373 -4.70 37.04 7.95
CA ALA A 373 -5.12 38.24 7.25
C ALA A 373 -4.18 38.63 6.08
N LYS A 374 -3.00 38.00 5.97
CA LYS A 374 -1.95 38.35 4.99
C LYS A 374 -1.75 37.28 3.92
N SER A 375 -1.88 36.01 4.26
CA SER A 375 -1.65 34.89 3.35
C SER A 375 -2.55 33.69 3.67
N ALA A 376 -2.76 32.84 2.67
CA ALA A 376 -3.40 31.54 2.78
C ALA A 376 -2.61 30.52 1.97
N TYR A 377 -2.79 29.23 2.29
CA TYR A 377 -2.18 28.13 1.57
C TYR A 377 -3.24 27.36 0.78
N ALA A 378 -2.94 27.05 -0.48
CA ALA A 378 -3.77 26.20 -1.32
C ALA A 378 -3.00 24.92 -1.70
N VAL A 379 -3.69 23.79 -1.69
CA VAL A 379 -3.10 22.51 -2.12
C VAL A 379 -3.44 22.22 -3.57
N ARG A 380 -2.44 21.81 -4.36
CA ARG A 380 -2.62 21.22 -5.68
C ARG A 380 -2.17 19.77 -5.65
N ASP A 381 -3.06 18.87 -6.06
CA ASP A 381 -2.83 17.42 -6.09
C ASP A 381 -2.76 16.95 -7.55
N ALA A 382 -1.66 16.34 -7.93
CA ALA A 382 -1.44 15.88 -9.30
C ALA A 382 -2.36 14.71 -9.68
N ASN A 383 -2.82 13.95 -8.69
CA ASN A 383 -3.80 12.88 -8.90
C ASN A 383 -5.26 13.34 -8.93
N ALA A 384 -5.53 14.63 -8.71
CA ALA A 384 -6.90 15.17 -8.75
C ALA A 384 -7.59 15.04 -10.14
N THR A 385 -6.82 14.74 -11.19
CA THR A 385 -7.30 14.50 -12.56
C THR A 385 -6.99 13.08 -13.06
N ASN A 386 -6.66 12.14 -12.16
CA ASN A 386 -6.15 10.83 -12.55
C ASN A 386 -7.19 9.70 -12.43
N LEU A 387 -7.81 9.28 -13.55
CA LEU A 387 -8.47 7.96 -13.70
C LEU A 387 -7.66 6.98 -14.57
N ARG A 388 -6.49 7.39 -15.05
CA ARG A 388 -5.66 6.66 -16.02
C ARG A 388 -5.10 5.35 -15.49
N GLY A 389 -4.94 5.22 -14.18
CA GLY A 389 -4.44 3.98 -13.56
C GLY A 389 -5.30 2.75 -13.87
N LEU A 390 -6.61 2.93 -14.08
CA LEU A 390 -7.48 1.84 -14.54
C LEU A 390 -7.03 1.31 -15.92
N ASN A 391 -6.62 2.21 -16.82
CA ASN A 391 -6.05 1.83 -18.11
C ASN A 391 -4.66 1.22 -17.95
N THR A 392 -3.84 1.74 -17.02
CA THR A 392 -2.49 1.23 -16.76
C THR A 392 -2.54 -0.22 -16.32
N TRP A 393 -3.31 -0.55 -15.27
CA TRP A 393 -3.41 -1.94 -14.80
C TRP A 393 -4.03 -2.86 -15.84
N PHE A 394 -5.02 -2.39 -16.60
CA PHE A 394 -5.56 -3.18 -17.73
C PHE A 394 -4.50 -3.50 -18.80
N GLU A 395 -3.54 -2.61 -19.04
CA GLU A 395 -2.42 -2.88 -19.97
C GLU A 395 -1.36 -3.79 -19.33
N LEU A 396 -1.05 -3.61 -18.04
CA LEU A 396 -0.17 -4.51 -17.28
C LEU A 396 -0.71 -5.94 -17.27
N ASP A 397 -2.01 -6.12 -17.09
CA ASP A 397 -2.68 -7.42 -17.12
C ASP A 397 -2.51 -8.20 -18.44
N GLN A 398 -1.96 -7.57 -19.47
CA GLN A 398 -1.68 -8.15 -20.77
C GLN A 398 -0.19 -8.15 -21.13
N ALA A 399 0.68 -7.69 -20.22
CA ALA A 399 2.12 -7.58 -20.48
C ALA A 399 2.77 -8.96 -20.69
N ARG A 400 3.68 -9.05 -21.63
CA ARG A 400 4.47 -10.23 -21.95
C ARG A 400 5.97 -10.03 -21.71
N SER A 401 6.37 -8.80 -21.38
CA SER A 401 7.74 -8.42 -21.13
C SER A 401 7.83 -7.17 -20.27
N THR A 402 8.99 -6.92 -19.70
CA THR A 402 9.29 -5.66 -19.00
C THR A 402 9.15 -4.45 -19.94
N ALA A 403 9.42 -4.61 -21.25
CA ALA A 403 9.20 -3.56 -22.25
C ALA A 403 7.70 -3.22 -22.43
N ASP A 404 6.79 -4.21 -22.34
CA ASP A 404 5.35 -3.97 -22.37
C ASP A 404 4.92 -3.19 -21.11
N ILE A 405 5.47 -3.55 -19.95
CA ILE A 405 5.22 -2.84 -18.68
C ILE A 405 5.68 -1.39 -18.79
N THR A 406 6.92 -1.13 -19.25
CA THR A 406 7.44 0.22 -19.45
C THR A 406 6.57 1.04 -20.41
N ARG A 407 6.09 0.41 -21.49
CA ARG A 407 5.18 1.06 -22.44
C ARG A 407 3.83 1.42 -21.80
N ALA A 408 3.22 0.50 -21.04
CA ALA A 408 1.97 0.74 -20.34
C ALA A 408 2.08 1.90 -19.35
N LEU A 409 3.14 1.90 -18.52
CA LEU A 409 3.41 2.98 -17.57
C LEU A 409 3.60 4.33 -18.28
N SER A 410 4.34 4.36 -19.38
CA SER A 410 4.68 5.59 -20.11
C SER A 410 3.51 6.14 -20.91
N SER A 411 2.69 5.29 -21.52
CA SER A 411 1.58 5.73 -22.39
C SER A 411 0.38 6.25 -21.61
N THR A 412 0.20 5.79 -20.37
CA THR A 412 -0.94 6.14 -19.55
C THR A 412 -0.60 7.10 -18.40
N GLN A 413 0.62 7.03 -17.84
CA GLN A 413 1.04 7.74 -16.63
C GLN A 413 -0.06 7.76 -15.55
N GLY A 414 -0.65 6.58 -15.28
CA GLY A 414 -1.83 6.50 -14.44
C GLY A 414 -1.56 5.95 -13.04
N VAL A 415 -0.40 5.33 -12.79
CA VAL A 415 -0.04 4.85 -11.45
C VAL A 415 0.11 6.05 -10.51
N PRO A 416 -0.60 6.09 -9.36
CA PRO A 416 -0.77 7.36 -8.64
C PRO A 416 0.36 7.72 -7.67
N TRP A 417 0.95 6.76 -6.96
CA TRP A 417 1.91 7.03 -5.86
C TRP A 417 2.76 5.79 -5.53
N VAL A 418 3.03 4.93 -6.52
CA VAL A 418 3.84 3.74 -6.33
C VAL A 418 4.87 3.55 -7.43
N ASN A 419 6.01 2.96 -7.09
CA ASN A 419 6.98 2.39 -8.03
C ASN A 419 6.42 1.10 -8.63
N THR A 420 6.98 0.68 -9.76
CA THR A 420 6.76 -0.63 -10.37
C THR A 420 8.07 -1.40 -10.43
N ILE A 421 8.11 -2.59 -9.87
CA ILE A 421 9.23 -3.53 -9.94
C ILE A 421 8.73 -4.77 -10.68
N ALA A 422 9.47 -5.23 -11.69
CA ALA A 422 8.99 -6.29 -12.56
C ALA A 422 10.11 -7.18 -13.09
N THR A 423 9.69 -8.38 -13.52
CA THR A 423 10.55 -9.32 -14.25
C THR A 423 9.81 -9.91 -15.44
N ASP A 424 10.57 -10.49 -16.37
CA ASP A 424 10.01 -11.25 -17.47
C ASP A 424 10.73 -12.59 -17.70
N ARG A 425 10.12 -13.43 -18.51
CA ARG A 425 10.63 -14.75 -18.88
C ARG A 425 11.99 -14.68 -19.62
N ALA A 426 12.32 -13.55 -20.26
CA ALA A 426 13.60 -13.34 -20.93
C ALA A 426 14.75 -13.07 -19.93
N GLY A 427 14.44 -12.87 -18.65
CA GLY A 427 15.41 -12.66 -17.60
C GLY A 427 15.79 -11.21 -17.38
N HIS A 428 14.89 -10.27 -17.68
CA HIS A 428 15.06 -8.87 -17.33
C HIS A 428 14.48 -8.58 -15.95
N ALA A 429 15.15 -7.71 -15.21
CA ALA A 429 14.67 -7.05 -14.00
C ALA A 429 14.43 -5.57 -14.32
N LEU A 430 13.31 -5.00 -13.89
CA LEU A 430 12.91 -3.62 -14.12
C LEU A 430 12.60 -2.92 -12.80
N TYR A 431 13.14 -1.73 -12.62
CA TYR A 431 12.65 -0.70 -11.70
C TYR A 431 12.08 0.47 -12.51
N SER A 432 10.91 0.99 -12.13
CA SER A 432 10.31 2.16 -12.76
C SER A 432 9.52 2.98 -11.75
N ASP A 433 9.84 4.27 -11.63
CA ASP A 433 9.09 5.27 -10.87
C ASP A 433 8.27 6.19 -11.80
N VAL A 434 7.85 5.65 -12.94
CA VAL A 434 6.97 6.34 -13.90
C VAL A 434 5.54 6.34 -13.36
N GLN A 435 5.19 7.42 -12.70
CA GLN A 435 3.91 7.69 -12.06
C GLN A 435 3.49 9.15 -12.22
N VAL A 436 2.47 9.58 -11.47
CA VAL A 436 1.97 10.97 -11.50
C VAL A 436 2.81 11.83 -10.55
N VAL A 437 3.79 12.56 -11.07
CA VAL A 437 4.68 13.45 -10.29
C VAL A 437 4.49 14.90 -10.74
N PRO A 438 4.22 15.85 -9.81
CA PRO A 438 4.07 17.29 -10.14
C PRO A 438 5.29 17.83 -10.87
N HIS A 439 5.08 18.60 -11.95
CA HIS A 439 6.19 19.22 -12.69
C HIS A 439 6.72 20.43 -11.93
N VAL A 440 7.56 20.18 -10.93
CA VAL A 440 8.34 21.18 -10.20
C VAL A 440 9.81 20.83 -10.35
N THR A 441 10.51 21.55 -11.26
CA THR A 441 11.94 21.34 -11.46
C THR A 441 12.76 21.92 -10.30
N ASP A 442 14.00 21.47 -10.11
CA ASP A 442 14.88 21.98 -9.04
C ASP A 442 15.16 23.49 -9.23
N GLU A 443 15.28 23.96 -10.48
CA GLU A 443 15.43 25.39 -10.76
C GLU A 443 14.15 26.17 -10.43
N GLN A 444 12.99 25.63 -10.74
CA GLN A 444 11.72 26.24 -10.34
C GLN A 444 11.57 26.27 -8.81
N ALA A 445 11.91 25.18 -8.13
CA ALA A 445 11.89 25.15 -6.68
C ALA A 445 12.83 26.19 -6.05
N LYS A 446 14.02 26.34 -6.62
CA LYS A 446 15.01 27.34 -6.17
C LYS A 446 14.51 28.80 -6.35
N THR A 447 13.83 29.10 -7.45
CA THR A 447 13.42 30.47 -7.80
C THR A 447 12.02 30.84 -7.32
N CYS A 448 11.16 29.87 -7.12
CA CYS A 448 9.73 30.05 -6.82
C CYS A 448 9.30 29.61 -5.43
N SER A 449 10.15 28.93 -4.64
CA SER A 449 9.77 28.52 -3.29
C SER A 449 9.66 29.70 -2.34
N THR A 450 8.64 29.66 -1.50
CA THR A 450 8.54 30.53 -0.34
C THR A 450 9.66 30.23 0.67
N PRO A 451 9.93 31.06 1.71
CA PRO A 451 10.93 30.76 2.73
C PRO A 451 10.73 29.39 3.40
N LEU A 452 9.47 28.96 3.60
CA LEU A 452 9.16 27.63 4.13
C LEU A 452 9.47 26.55 3.07
N GLY A 453 9.10 26.75 1.82
CA GLY A 453 9.38 25.83 0.72
C GLY A 453 10.87 25.66 0.42
N GLN A 454 11.70 26.69 0.65
CA GLN A 454 13.17 26.59 0.53
C GLN A 454 13.78 25.61 1.54
N GLN A 455 13.09 25.33 2.62
CA GLN A 455 13.52 24.36 3.64
C GLN A 455 12.89 22.97 3.39
N THR A 456 11.58 22.90 3.09
CA THR A 456 10.87 21.63 2.94
C THR A 456 11.20 20.91 1.64
N PHE A 457 11.49 21.62 0.55
CA PHE A 457 11.79 20.99 -0.75
C PHE A 457 13.13 20.23 -0.74
N PRO A 458 14.25 20.80 -0.27
CA PRO A 458 15.49 20.03 -0.15
C PRO A 458 15.38 18.86 0.83
N ALA A 459 14.63 19.03 1.93
CA ALA A 459 14.49 18.00 2.96
C ALA A 459 13.67 16.82 2.47
N GLU A 460 12.47 17.05 1.90
CA GLU A 460 11.50 15.99 1.61
C GLU A 460 10.88 16.08 0.20
N GLY A 461 11.27 17.02 -0.64
CA GLY A 461 10.64 17.22 -1.95
C GLY A 461 9.27 17.92 -1.88
N LEU A 462 8.82 18.37 -0.68
CA LEU A 462 7.57 19.11 -0.56
C LEU A 462 7.72 20.54 -1.09
N SER A 463 7.08 20.82 -2.23
CA SER A 463 7.06 22.16 -2.82
C SER A 463 6.04 23.05 -2.14
N ILE A 464 6.47 24.24 -1.71
CA ILE A 464 5.61 25.34 -1.24
C ILE A 464 6.00 26.59 -2.06
N LEU A 465 5.23 26.84 -3.11
CA LEU A 465 5.56 27.83 -4.14
C LEU A 465 4.89 29.18 -3.89
N ASP A 466 5.51 30.25 -4.41
CA ASP A 466 5.00 31.61 -4.38
C ASP A 466 3.79 31.76 -5.32
N GLY A 467 2.60 31.64 -4.77
CA GLY A 467 1.33 31.76 -5.50
C GLY A 467 0.99 33.19 -5.94
N SER A 468 1.82 34.19 -5.59
CA SER A 468 1.67 35.56 -6.11
C SER A 468 2.10 35.72 -7.57
N LYS A 469 2.81 34.73 -8.11
CA LYS A 469 3.36 34.74 -9.47
C LYS A 469 2.79 33.60 -10.29
N SER A 470 2.11 33.89 -11.39
CA SER A 470 1.61 32.87 -12.30
C SER A 470 2.71 32.03 -12.93
N SER A 471 3.93 32.59 -13.10
CA SER A 471 5.13 31.89 -13.59
C SER A 471 5.65 30.81 -12.62
N CYS A 472 5.24 30.83 -11.37
CA CYS A 472 5.59 29.83 -10.37
C CYS A 472 4.58 28.67 -10.30
N GLY A 473 3.57 28.63 -11.16
CA GLY A 473 2.70 27.47 -11.35
C GLY A 473 3.46 26.24 -11.84
N TRP A 474 2.92 25.04 -11.63
CA TRP A 474 3.54 23.81 -12.16
C TRP A 474 3.73 23.90 -13.67
N GLY A 475 4.89 23.48 -14.11
CA GLY A 475 5.27 23.46 -15.51
C GLY A 475 4.60 22.34 -16.33
N SER A 476 5.16 22.04 -17.49
CA SER A 476 4.72 20.95 -18.36
C SER A 476 5.88 20.47 -19.22
N ASP A 477 6.00 19.14 -19.36
CA ASP A 477 6.94 18.52 -20.29
C ASP A 477 6.23 18.11 -21.59
N PRO A 478 6.87 18.27 -22.76
CA PRO A 478 6.44 17.58 -23.97
C PRO A 478 6.50 16.06 -23.75
N GLY A 479 5.43 15.35 -24.07
CA GLY A 479 5.35 13.89 -23.88
C GLY A 479 4.78 13.46 -22.52
N ALA A 480 4.48 14.37 -21.60
CA ALA A 480 3.59 14.09 -20.49
C ALA A 480 2.15 13.89 -20.99
N VAL A 481 1.39 12.99 -20.38
CA VAL A 481 0.01 12.68 -20.78
C VAL A 481 -0.93 13.86 -20.54
N GLU A 482 -0.60 14.73 -19.61
CA GLU A 482 -1.31 15.97 -19.30
C GLU A 482 -0.35 17.05 -18.77
N PRO A 483 -0.72 18.34 -18.87
CA PRO A 483 0.07 19.43 -18.29
C PRO A 483 0.13 19.35 -16.75
N GLY A 484 1.22 19.81 -16.17
CA GLY A 484 1.41 19.89 -14.72
C GLY A 484 2.11 18.70 -14.10
N ILE A 485 2.47 17.67 -14.88
CA ILE A 485 3.27 16.53 -14.43
C ILE A 485 4.50 16.35 -15.30
N PHE A 486 5.54 15.68 -14.75
CA PHE A 486 6.73 15.30 -15.52
C PHE A 486 6.41 14.26 -16.60
N ALA A 487 7.11 14.35 -17.74
CA ALA A 487 7.09 13.29 -18.74
C ALA A 487 7.77 12.00 -18.23
N PRO A 488 7.38 10.80 -18.72
CA PRO A 488 7.99 9.52 -18.33
C PRO A 488 9.51 9.49 -18.47
N SER A 489 10.06 10.14 -19.50
CA SER A 489 11.50 10.22 -19.75
C SER A 489 12.30 11.04 -18.74
N ARG A 490 11.62 11.77 -17.85
CA ARG A 490 12.23 12.59 -16.79
C ARG A 490 12.22 11.88 -15.44
N LEU A 491 11.52 10.77 -15.33
CA LEU A 491 11.35 10.01 -14.10
C LEU A 491 12.31 8.82 -14.05
N PRO A 492 12.77 8.41 -12.85
CA PRO A 492 13.75 7.34 -12.74
C PRO A 492 13.18 6.00 -13.18
N GLN A 493 13.96 5.31 -14.02
CA GLN A 493 13.71 3.94 -14.45
C GLN A 493 15.00 3.27 -14.89
N GLN A 494 15.11 1.98 -14.64
CA GLN A 494 16.28 1.17 -14.98
C GLN A 494 15.88 -0.27 -15.26
N GLN A 495 16.51 -0.89 -16.24
CA GLN A 495 16.37 -2.31 -16.52
C GLN A 495 17.75 -2.95 -16.58
N SER A 496 17.89 -4.12 -15.97
CA SER A 496 19.12 -4.91 -15.97
C SER A 496 18.84 -6.40 -16.20
N ARG A 497 19.89 -7.19 -16.23
CA ARG A 497 19.81 -8.66 -16.17
C ARG A 497 20.29 -9.20 -14.82
N ASP A 498 20.74 -8.31 -13.94
CA ASP A 498 21.21 -8.62 -12.60
C ASP A 498 20.03 -8.57 -11.61
N TYR A 499 19.82 -7.45 -10.94
CA TYR A 499 18.66 -7.23 -10.08
C TYR A 499 18.20 -5.77 -10.12
N GLU A 500 16.91 -5.56 -9.81
CA GLU A 500 16.35 -4.25 -9.51
C GLU A 500 15.43 -4.39 -8.29
N LEU A 501 15.52 -3.47 -7.35
CA LEU A 501 14.70 -3.55 -6.14
C LEU A 501 14.23 -2.21 -5.64
N ASN A 502 13.18 -2.23 -4.83
CA ASN A 502 12.74 -1.11 -4.02
C ASN A 502 12.11 -1.60 -2.72
N THR A 503 12.43 -0.93 -1.64
CA THR A 503 11.83 -1.16 -0.32
C THR A 503 11.41 0.17 0.32
N ASN A 504 10.85 1.07 -0.50
CA ASN A 504 10.27 2.39 -0.21
C ASN A 504 11.27 3.55 -0.07
N ASP A 505 12.58 3.32 -0.15
CA ASP A 505 13.52 4.42 -0.34
C ASP A 505 13.49 4.92 -1.79
N SER A 506 14.14 6.04 -2.08
CA SER A 506 14.17 6.61 -3.44
C SER A 506 14.81 5.70 -4.46
N ALA A 507 14.65 6.04 -5.73
CA ALA A 507 15.19 5.33 -6.87
C ALA A 507 16.72 5.17 -6.87
N TRP A 508 17.44 5.98 -6.09
CA TRP A 508 18.90 6.08 -6.13
C TRP A 508 19.62 4.74 -6.12
N LEU A 509 19.26 3.84 -5.20
CA LEU A 509 19.87 2.51 -5.06
C LEU A 509 18.89 1.38 -5.41
N ALA A 510 18.14 1.51 -6.51
CA ALA A 510 17.39 0.39 -7.06
C ALA A 510 18.33 -0.79 -7.44
N ASN A 511 19.57 -0.47 -7.77
CA ASN A 511 20.71 -1.38 -7.89
C ASN A 511 21.95 -0.67 -7.37
N ALA A 512 22.67 -1.25 -6.40
CA ALA A 512 23.82 -0.61 -5.77
C ALA A 512 25.03 -0.50 -6.70
N ALA A 513 25.18 -1.42 -7.67
CA ALA A 513 26.26 -1.39 -8.66
C ALA A 513 26.05 -0.31 -9.73
N THR A 514 24.81 0.06 -10.00
CA THR A 514 24.43 1.05 -11.05
C THR A 514 23.43 2.06 -10.50
N PRO A 515 23.84 2.95 -9.57
CA PRO A 515 22.94 3.90 -8.93
C PRO A 515 22.26 4.85 -9.94
N ILE A 516 20.96 5.05 -9.80
CA ILE A 516 20.19 5.98 -10.64
C ILE A 516 20.40 7.39 -10.11
N THR A 517 20.80 8.32 -10.98
CA THR A 517 21.04 9.72 -10.63
C THR A 517 20.48 10.66 -11.71
N GLY A 518 20.44 11.97 -11.43
CA GLY A 518 20.07 12.99 -12.43
C GLY A 518 18.56 13.20 -12.59
N TYR A 519 17.72 12.58 -11.76
CA TYR A 519 16.31 12.89 -11.71
C TYR A 519 16.02 14.08 -10.76
N PRO A 520 14.90 14.81 -10.91
CA PRO A 520 14.57 15.97 -10.08
C PRO A 520 14.33 15.58 -8.61
N ARG A 521 14.67 16.49 -7.69
CA ARG A 521 14.53 16.26 -6.23
C ARG A 521 13.12 15.82 -5.82
N ILE A 522 12.08 16.32 -6.48
CA ILE A 522 10.68 15.93 -6.18
C ILE A 522 10.42 14.44 -6.43
N ALA A 523 11.19 13.79 -7.29
CA ALA A 523 11.10 12.36 -7.56
C ALA A 523 11.87 11.50 -6.53
N GLY A 524 12.60 12.12 -5.62
CA GLY A 524 13.32 11.44 -4.56
C GLY A 524 14.67 12.06 -4.26
N ASP A 525 15.29 11.61 -3.20
CA ASP A 525 16.61 12.03 -2.73
C ASP A 525 17.72 11.16 -3.33
N ILE A 526 18.93 11.73 -3.42
CA ILE A 526 20.15 11.06 -3.90
C ILE A 526 21.26 11.30 -2.86
N GLY A 527 22.03 10.25 -2.55
CA GLY A 527 23.18 10.37 -1.65
C GLY A 527 22.79 10.48 -0.16
N THR A 528 21.61 10.07 0.23
CA THR A 528 21.12 10.09 1.61
C THR A 528 21.10 8.68 2.23
N GLU A 529 20.97 8.62 3.55
CA GLU A 529 20.91 7.36 4.29
C GLU A 529 19.76 6.47 3.80
N ARG A 530 20.06 5.18 3.60
CA ARG A 530 19.06 4.15 3.27
C ARG A 530 18.54 3.48 4.52
N SER A 531 17.26 3.14 4.51
CA SER A 531 16.66 2.39 5.60
C SER A 531 17.38 1.04 5.81
N PRO A 532 17.43 0.52 7.04
CA PRO A 532 18.03 -0.81 7.28
C PRO A 532 17.41 -1.91 6.40
N ARG A 533 16.13 -1.79 6.04
CA ARG A 533 15.44 -2.74 5.17
C ARG A 533 15.93 -2.68 3.72
N THR A 534 16.18 -1.50 3.18
CA THR A 534 16.79 -1.34 1.85
C THR A 534 18.21 -1.90 1.84
N ARG A 535 19.00 -1.62 2.89
CA ARG A 535 20.35 -2.16 3.03
C ARG A 535 20.36 -3.69 3.09
N GLU A 536 19.43 -4.31 3.85
CA GLU A 536 19.26 -5.78 3.89
C GLU A 536 18.90 -6.37 2.53
N ALA A 537 17.98 -5.71 1.80
CA ALA A 537 17.58 -6.14 0.47
C ALA A 537 18.75 -6.09 -0.52
N LEU A 538 19.55 -5.01 -0.50
CA LEU A 538 20.73 -4.84 -1.35
C LEU A 538 21.81 -5.90 -1.02
N LEU A 539 22.17 -6.04 0.25
CA LEU A 539 23.15 -7.06 0.71
C LEU A 539 22.73 -8.48 0.34
N SER A 540 21.43 -8.74 0.33
CA SER A 540 20.90 -10.05 -0.05
C SER A 540 20.89 -10.25 -1.56
N ALA A 541 20.48 -9.23 -2.34
CA ALA A 541 20.44 -9.31 -3.81
C ALA A 541 21.84 -9.49 -4.42
N GLU A 542 22.86 -8.84 -3.88
CA GLU A 542 24.25 -8.94 -4.31
C GLU A 542 24.84 -10.37 -4.21
N LYS A 543 24.26 -11.24 -3.37
CA LYS A 543 24.71 -12.64 -3.25
C LYS A 543 24.45 -13.46 -4.51
N GLY A 544 23.45 -13.11 -5.30
CA GLY A 544 23.04 -13.84 -6.50
C GLY A 544 22.59 -15.28 -6.22
N GLY A 545 22.46 -16.07 -7.30
CA GLY A 545 22.14 -17.50 -7.19
C GLY A 545 20.67 -17.79 -6.79
N PHE A 546 19.74 -16.90 -7.11
CA PHE A 546 18.35 -17.01 -6.69
C PHE A 546 17.55 -18.09 -7.42
N THR A 547 16.68 -18.73 -6.64
CA THR A 547 15.56 -19.57 -7.09
C THR A 547 14.29 -19.06 -6.41
N THR A 548 13.11 -19.55 -6.83
CA THR A 548 11.85 -19.25 -6.12
C THR A 548 11.91 -19.71 -4.67
N ASP A 549 12.54 -20.85 -4.37
CA ASP A 549 12.64 -21.36 -3.01
C ASP A 549 13.61 -20.52 -2.15
N SER A 550 14.77 -20.13 -2.66
CA SER A 550 15.70 -19.28 -1.91
C SER A 550 15.10 -17.87 -1.66
N MET A 551 14.29 -17.35 -2.59
CA MET A 551 13.57 -16.09 -2.38
C MET A 551 12.51 -16.20 -1.27
N LYS A 552 11.76 -17.31 -1.22
CA LYS A 552 10.83 -17.61 -0.12
C LYS A 552 11.55 -17.72 1.23
N GLN A 553 12.72 -18.39 1.24
CA GLN A 553 13.55 -18.51 2.43
C GLN A 553 14.10 -17.16 2.89
N LEU A 554 14.58 -16.33 1.96
CA LEU A 554 15.06 -14.97 2.27
C LEU A 554 14.00 -14.16 3.01
N LEU A 555 12.76 -14.15 2.50
CA LEU A 555 11.69 -13.39 3.14
C LEU A 555 11.37 -13.92 4.54
N PHE A 556 11.24 -15.24 4.70
CA PHE A 556 10.85 -15.88 5.97
C PHE A 556 12.03 -16.26 6.87
N ALA A 557 13.24 -15.81 6.53
CA ALA A 557 14.35 -15.81 7.48
C ALA A 557 14.08 -14.87 8.65
N ASP A 558 13.20 -13.87 8.46
CA ASP A 558 12.84 -12.87 9.47
C ASP A 558 14.08 -12.19 10.09
N HIS A 559 15.16 -12.08 9.32
CA HIS A 559 16.46 -11.58 9.76
C HIS A 559 16.45 -10.09 9.99
N SER A 560 17.13 -9.61 11.02
CA SER A 560 17.27 -8.21 11.40
C SER A 560 18.67 -7.68 11.15
N LEU A 561 18.88 -6.93 10.08
CA LEU A 561 20.17 -6.27 9.82
C LEU A 561 20.59 -5.34 10.96
N LEU A 562 19.65 -4.61 11.57
CA LEU A 562 19.98 -3.71 12.67
C LEU A 562 20.52 -4.48 13.90
N ALA A 563 20.03 -5.70 14.14
CA ALA A 563 20.57 -6.55 15.18
C ALA A 563 22.03 -6.92 14.90
N ASP A 564 22.37 -7.32 13.67
CA ASP A 564 23.76 -7.60 13.28
C ASP A 564 24.68 -6.40 13.46
N LEU A 565 24.22 -5.23 13.02
CA LEU A 565 24.98 -3.98 13.12
C LEU A 565 25.24 -3.52 14.56
N THR A 566 24.46 -4.01 15.55
CA THR A 566 24.50 -3.55 16.94
C THR A 566 24.85 -4.64 17.95
N ALA A 567 24.91 -5.92 17.58
CA ALA A 567 25.10 -7.05 18.51
C ALA A 567 26.36 -6.92 19.37
N ALA A 568 27.51 -6.61 18.74
CA ALA A 568 28.77 -6.42 19.46
C ALA A 568 28.74 -5.24 20.45
N ASP A 569 28.01 -4.19 20.10
CA ASP A 569 27.89 -3.00 20.94
C ASP A 569 26.88 -3.23 22.07
N LEU A 570 25.82 -4.00 21.84
CA LEU A 570 24.91 -4.46 22.91
C LEU A 570 25.65 -5.29 23.96
N ALA A 571 26.59 -6.14 23.55
CA ALA A 571 27.43 -6.89 24.48
C ALA A 571 28.30 -5.94 25.34
N LYS A 572 28.88 -4.87 24.73
CA LYS A 572 29.63 -3.83 25.47
C LYS A 572 28.70 -3.04 26.41
N LEU A 573 27.51 -2.68 25.94
CA LEU A 573 26.48 -2.00 26.75
C LEU A 573 26.13 -2.83 27.98
N CYS A 574 25.87 -4.10 27.81
CA CYS A 574 25.59 -5.04 28.90
C CYS A 574 26.71 -5.09 29.96
N ALA A 575 27.97 -5.08 29.52
CA ALA A 575 29.11 -5.08 30.42
C ALA A 575 29.33 -3.73 31.15
N SER A 576 28.78 -2.63 30.63
CA SER A 576 29.01 -1.29 31.14
C SER A 576 28.08 -0.87 32.29
N PHE A 577 27.00 -1.59 32.55
CA PHE A 577 26.02 -1.21 33.57
C PHE A 577 26.53 -1.40 35.01
N PRO A 578 26.69 -0.34 35.81
CA PRO A 578 27.15 -0.43 37.18
C PRO A 578 26.22 -1.31 38.02
N GLY A 579 26.78 -2.27 38.76
CA GLY A 579 26.00 -3.20 39.59
C GLY A 579 24.99 -4.05 38.82
N GLY A 580 25.13 -4.15 37.48
CA GLY A 580 24.17 -4.89 36.62
C GLY A 580 22.80 -4.22 36.54
N GLN A 581 22.72 -2.90 36.65
CA GLN A 581 21.47 -2.15 36.67
C GLN A 581 21.45 -1.08 35.54
N ALA A 582 20.49 -1.15 34.61
CA ALA A 582 20.26 -0.12 33.60
C ALA A 582 19.33 0.98 34.15
N PRO A 583 19.63 2.27 33.88
CA PRO A 583 18.72 3.36 34.23
C PRO A 583 17.42 3.27 33.42
N SER A 584 16.28 3.55 34.04
CA SER A 584 14.98 3.68 33.36
C SER A 584 14.10 4.78 33.94
N SER A 585 13.03 5.11 33.24
CA SER A 585 12.01 6.08 33.70
C SER A 585 11.27 5.62 34.96
N THR A 586 11.30 4.33 35.29
CA THR A 586 10.59 3.72 36.43
C THR A 586 11.54 3.24 37.53
N GLY A 587 12.83 3.62 37.45
CA GLY A 587 13.89 3.17 38.34
C GLY A 587 14.82 2.12 37.72
N PRO A 588 15.95 1.79 38.39
CA PRO A 588 16.95 0.86 37.86
C PRO A 588 16.36 -0.52 37.54
N GLN A 589 16.76 -1.10 36.41
CA GLN A 589 16.31 -2.42 35.93
C GLN A 589 17.45 -3.41 35.90
N PRO A 590 17.31 -4.64 36.44
CA PRO A 590 18.35 -5.66 36.40
C PRO A 590 18.56 -6.17 34.98
N VAL A 591 19.81 -6.16 34.48
CA VAL A 591 20.12 -6.49 33.08
C VAL A 591 20.57 -7.93 32.84
N GLY A 592 20.92 -8.67 33.87
CA GLY A 592 21.52 -10.00 33.74
C GLY A 592 20.76 -10.96 32.81
N PRO A 593 19.47 -11.24 33.04
CA PRO A 593 18.67 -12.10 32.16
C PRO A 593 18.58 -11.57 30.71
N ALA A 594 18.42 -10.26 30.54
CA ALA A 594 18.35 -9.61 29.24
C ALA A 594 19.64 -9.74 28.44
N CYS A 595 20.78 -9.48 29.06
CA CYS A 595 22.08 -9.61 28.45
C CYS A 595 22.41 -11.08 28.09
N ALA A 596 22.00 -12.02 28.95
CA ALA A 596 22.12 -13.44 28.63
C ALA A 596 21.24 -13.87 27.46
N ALA A 597 20.04 -13.30 27.31
CA ALA A 597 19.17 -13.52 26.16
C ALA A 597 19.79 -12.99 24.86
N LEU A 598 20.22 -11.70 24.85
CA LEU A 598 20.81 -11.08 23.68
C LEU A 598 22.13 -11.75 23.24
N ALA A 599 22.93 -12.24 24.16
CA ALA A 599 24.17 -12.97 23.82
C ALA A 599 23.94 -14.30 23.10
N LYS A 600 22.72 -14.85 23.16
CA LYS A 600 22.34 -16.12 22.53
C LYS A 600 21.33 -15.92 21.39
N TRP A 601 20.91 -14.67 21.17
CA TRP A 601 19.89 -14.37 20.18
C TRP A 601 20.42 -14.59 18.77
N ASP A 602 19.58 -15.20 17.91
CA ASP A 602 19.87 -15.54 16.53
C ASP A 602 19.65 -14.38 15.54
N HIS A 603 19.36 -13.17 16.03
CA HIS A 603 19.05 -11.96 15.28
C HIS A 603 17.86 -12.10 14.34
N THR A 604 16.95 -13.05 14.61
CA THR A 604 15.75 -13.25 13.82
C THR A 604 14.48 -12.86 14.57
N TYR A 605 13.38 -12.75 13.83
CA TYR A 605 12.02 -12.56 14.34
C TYR A 605 11.14 -13.78 14.00
N SER A 606 11.75 -14.96 14.02
CA SER A 606 11.04 -16.24 13.96
C SER A 606 10.26 -16.48 15.27
N LEU A 607 9.23 -17.34 15.23
CA LEU A 607 8.34 -17.56 16.39
C LEU A 607 9.07 -18.02 17.64
N ASP A 608 10.16 -18.76 17.51
CA ASP A 608 10.95 -19.30 18.61
C ASP A 608 12.13 -18.43 19.03
N SER A 609 12.38 -17.33 18.29
CA SER A 609 13.48 -16.40 18.54
C SER A 609 13.34 -15.74 19.92
N ARG A 610 14.44 -15.77 20.70
CA ARG A 610 14.52 -15.26 22.09
C ARG A 610 15.46 -14.08 22.15
N GLY A 611 14.91 -12.89 22.45
CA GLY A 611 15.62 -11.59 22.41
C GLY A 611 14.95 -10.59 21.46
N SER A 612 14.20 -11.07 20.48
CA SER A 612 13.49 -10.25 19.49
C SER A 612 12.52 -9.23 20.11
N LEU A 613 11.69 -9.64 21.10
CA LEU A 613 10.78 -8.75 21.81
C LEU A 613 11.54 -7.65 22.58
N LEU A 614 12.63 -8.02 23.24
CA LEU A 614 13.48 -7.07 23.96
C LEU A 614 14.13 -6.08 22.99
N PHE A 615 14.73 -6.56 21.91
CA PHE A 615 15.36 -5.70 20.91
C PHE A 615 14.37 -4.76 20.25
N HIS A 616 13.17 -5.23 19.92
CA HIS A 616 12.10 -4.36 19.41
C HIS A 616 11.73 -3.25 20.40
N ARG A 617 11.52 -3.59 21.68
CA ARG A 617 11.19 -2.56 22.68
C ARG A 617 12.33 -1.58 22.89
N PHE A 618 13.58 -2.07 22.89
CA PHE A 618 14.78 -1.22 22.97
C PHE A 618 14.83 -0.20 21.82
N THR A 619 14.63 -0.64 20.57
CA THR A 619 14.67 0.25 19.42
C THR A 619 13.52 1.26 19.40
N VAL A 620 12.31 0.87 19.84
CA VAL A 620 11.20 1.82 20.03
C VAL A 620 11.56 2.88 21.07
N ARG A 621 12.23 2.52 22.15
CA ARG A 621 12.67 3.46 23.21
C ARG A 621 13.85 4.35 22.77
N LEU A 622 14.64 3.91 21.80
CA LEU A 622 15.66 4.76 21.18
C LEU A 622 15.09 5.95 20.40
N GLY A 623 13.86 5.87 19.94
CA GLY A 623 13.18 6.96 19.23
C GLY A 623 13.76 7.29 17.85
N GLY A 624 14.34 6.28 17.15
CA GLY A 624 14.92 6.44 15.81
C GLY A 624 16.42 6.19 15.71
N ALA A 625 16.96 6.15 14.50
CA ALA A 625 18.30 5.66 14.16
C ALA A 625 19.50 6.55 14.58
N ALA A 626 19.30 7.71 15.15
CA ALA A 626 20.33 8.74 15.36
C ALA A 626 21.34 8.45 16.50
N ARG A 627 21.68 7.17 16.75
CA ARG A 627 22.52 6.77 17.89
C ARG A 627 23.77 6.00 17.48
N PHE A 628 24.22 6.17 16.22
CA PHE A 628 25.44 5.54 15.73
C PHE A 628 26.65 6.47 15.88
N THR A 629 27.82 5.90 16.18
CA THR A 629 29.10 6.61 16.23
C THR A 629 29.76 6.74 14.86
N VAL A 630 29.50 5.79 13.96
CA VAL A 630 29.90 5.87 12.55
C VAL A 630 28.73 6.50 11.77
N PRO A 631 28.89 7.73 11.27
CA PRO A 631 27.83 8.42 10.54
C PRO A 631 27.62 7.81 9.14
N PHE A 632 26.54 8.19 8.49
CA PHE A 632 26.30 7.85 7.09
C PHE A 632 27.39 8.42 6.18
N ASP A 633 27.89 7.57 5.27
CA ASP A 633 28.81 7.91 4.21
C ASP A 633 28.18 7.55 2.84
N PRO A 634 27.90 8.52 1.95
CA PRO A 634 27.32 8.24 0.64
C PRO A 634 28.22 7.40 -0.27
N LYS A 635 29.52 7.22 0.06
CA LYS A 635 30.43 6.32 -0.61
C LYS A 635 30.35 4.86 -0.10
N ALA A 636 29.72 4.66 1.03
CA ALA A 636 29.50 3.36 1.64
C ALA A 636 28.03 3.24 2.12
N PRO A 637 27.03 3.48 1.24
CA PRO A 637 25.65 3.70 1.66
C PRO A 637 24.96 2.44 2.20
N VAL A 638 25.45 1.27 1.81
CA VAL A 638 24.89 -0.02 2.25
C VAL A 638 25.41 -0.44 3.63
N THR A 639 26.64 -0.01 4.00
CA THR A 639 27.29 -0.41 5.25
C THR A 639 27.22 0.65 6.36
N THR A 640 26.89 1.90 6.01
CA THR A 640 26.80 3.02 6.97
C THR A 640 25.37 3.58 7.04
N PRO A 641 24.93 4.16 8.19
CA PRO A 641 25.67 4.25 9.46
C PRO A 641 25.73 2.91 10.21
N ASN A 642 26.65 2.82 11.19
CA ASN A 642 26.78 1.63 12.04
C ASN A 642 27.42 1.99 13.39
N THR A 643 27.61 1.00 14.29
CA THR A 643 28.24 1.11 15.62
C THR A 643 27.40 1.92 16.59
N LEU A 644 26.61 1.24 17.42
CA LEU A 644 25.73 1.85 18.41
C LEU A 644 26.56 2.64 19.45
N ASN A 645 26.16 3.87 19.73
CA ASN A 645 26.78 4.72 20.74
C ASN A 645 26.37 4.28 22.16
N THR A 646 27.06 3.30 22.71
CA THR A 646 26.79 2.77 24.05
C THR A 646 27.13 3.71 25.19
N ALA A 647 27.91 4.77 24.93
CA ALA A 647 28.21 5.81 25.90
C ALA A 647 27.09 6.86 26.05
N ASP A 648 26.15 6.92 25.12
CA ASP A 648 25.01 7.85 25.19
C ASP A 648 24.06 7.45 26.32
N PRO A 649 23.80 8.34 27.31
CA PRO A 649 22.87 8.05 28.40
C PRO A 649 21.44 7.71 27.93
N GLY A 650 21.02 8.25 26.78
CA GLY A 650 19.72 7.94 26.16
C GLY A 650 19.65 6.50 25.67
N VAL A 651 20.76 5.96 25.12
CA VAL A 651 20.86 4.54 24.73
C VAL A 651 20.79 3.64 25.97
N GLN A 652 21.52 3.98 27.03
CA GLN A 652 21.50 3.24 28.29
C GLN A 652 20.10 3.23 28.92
N LYS A 653 19.45 4.40 28.94
CA LYS A 653 18.09 4.56 29.46
C LYS A 653 17.07 3.80 28.62
N ALA A 654 17.15 3.84 27.30
CA ALA A 654 16.27 3.11 26.39
C ALA A 654 16.30 1.60 26.65
N PHE A 655 17.48 1.04 26.99
CA PHE A 655 17.61 -0.36 27.37
C PHE A 655 16.85 -0.70 28.66
N GLY A 656 17.00 0.14 29.70
CA GLY A 656 16.24 -0.03 30.94
C GLY A 656 14.73 0.18 30.77
N ASP A 657 14.31 1.16 29.98
CA ASP A 657 12.88 1.37 29.66
C ASP A 657 12.27 0.20 28.89
N ALA A 658 13.04 -0.44 28.00
CA ALA A 658 12.59 -1.65 27.29
C ALA A 658 12.33 -2.82 28.25
N LEU A 659 13.21 -3.00 29.24
CA LEU A 659 13.01 -4.02 30.28
C LEU A 659 11.76 -3.73 31.13
N ALA A 660 11.56 -2.47 31.51
CA ALA A 660 10.35 -2.06 32.22
C ALA A 660 9.06 -2.30 31.41
N ASP A 661 9.09 -2.06 30.07
CA ASP A 661 7.96 -2.34 29.19
C ASP A 661 7.62 -3.83 29.16
N LEU A 662 8.63 -4.71 28.99
CA LEU A 662 8.42 -6.15 28.99
C LEU A 662 7.89 -6.63 30.34
N GLY A 663 8.49 -6.16 31.45
CA GLY A 663 8.02 -6.51 32.79
C GLY A 663 6.58 -6.10 33.05
N LYS A 664 6.16 -4.91 32.58
CA LYS A 664 4.78 -4.43 32.68
C LYS A 664 3.80 -5.27 31.85
N ALA A 665 4.24 -5.77 30.70
CA ALA A 665 3.48 -6.68 29.84
C ALA A 665 3.50 -8.15 30.32
N GLY A 666 4.20 -8.46 31.43
CA GLY A 666 4.35 -9.82 31.94
C GLY A 666 5.24 -10.73 31.09
N LEU A 667 6.14 -10.14 30.27
CA LEU A 667 7.02 -10.85 29.35
C LEU A 667 8.46 -10.91 29.93
N ALA A 668 9.06 -12.10 29.95
CA ALA A 668 10.47 -12.24 30.28
C ALA A 668 11.37 -11.68 29.17
N PRO A 669 12.59 -11.18 29.49
CA PRO A 669 13.51 -10.69 28.46
C PRO A 669 13.92 -11.74 27.41
N ASP A 670 13.87 -13.03 27.74
CA ASP A 670 14.12 -14.18 26.87
C ASP A 670 12.84 -14.86 26.39
N ALA A 671 11.68 -14.24 26.53
CA ALA A 671 10.43 -14.79 26.00
C ALA A 671 10.55 -14.99 24.48
N PRO A 672 10.12 -16.16 23.94
CA PRO A 672 10.08 -16.34 22.50
C PRO A 672 9.05 -15.39 21.86
N LEU A 673 9.29 -15.00 20.61
CA LEU A 673 8.43 -14.06 19.90
C LEU A 673 6.94 -14.46 19.94
N ARG A 674 6.65 -15.77 19.81
CA ARG A 674 5.29 -16.32 19.84
C ARG A 674 4.48 -15.97 21.09
N ASP A 675 5.15 -15.75 22.22
CA ASP A 675 4.48 -15.41 23.48
C ASP A 675 4.00 -13.95 23.50
N GLY A 676 4.76 -13.05 22.86
CA GLY A 676 4.52 -11.61 22.84
C GLY A 676 3.94 -11.06 21.53
N GLN A 677 3.85 -11.85 20.44
CA GLN A 677 3.33 -11.37 19.15
C GLN A 677 2.35 -12.36 18.53
N ALA A 678 1.07 -11.97 18.45
CA ALA A 678 0.01 -12.79 17.88
C ALA A 678 -1.20 -11.94 17.47
N VAL A 679 -2.06 -12.53 16.65
CA VAL A 679 -3.41 -12.02 16.38
C VAL A 679 -4.46 -12.97 16.93
N THR A 680 -5.66 -12.44 17.23
CA THR A 680 -6.79 -13.28 17.64
C THR A 680 -7.83 -13.32 16.52
N ARG A 681 -8.17 -14.53 16.05
CA ARG A 681 -9.18 -14.76 15.02
C ARG A 681 -10.20 -15.77 15.52
N ASN A 682 -11.47 -15.37 15.62
CA ASN A 682 -12.56 -16.22 16.16
C ASN A 682 -12.23 -16.86 17.53
N GLY A 683 -11.54 -16.10 18.40
CA GLY A 683 -11.11 -16.57 19.71
C GLY A 683 -9.83 -17.43 19.73
N GLU A 684 -9.30 -17.80 18.58
CA GLU A 684 -8.03 -18.52 18.46
C GLU A 684 -6.86 -17.53 18.39
N ARG A 685 -5.87 -17.71 19.26
CA ARG A 685 -4.62 -16.94 19.25
C ARG A 685 -3.65 -17.58 18.27
N ILE A 686 -3.29 -16.84 17.23
CA ILE A 686 -2.37 -17.28 16.14
C ILE A 686 -1.09 -16.47 16.28
N PRO A 687 0.05 -17.07 16.62
CA PRO A 687 1.33 -16.38 16.67
C PRO A 687 1.75 -15.88 15.26
N ILE A 688 2.39 -14.72 15.20
CA ILE A 688 2.81 -14.10 13.94
C ILE A 688 4.31 -13.84 13.97
N HIS A 689 5.05 -14.37 12.98
CA HIS A 689 6.46 -14.10 12.79
C HIS A 689 6.71 -12.86 11.92
N GLY A 690 7.98 -12.43 11.80
CA GLY A 690 8.32 -11.15 11.19
C GLY A 690 8.33 -10.01 12.21
N GLY A 691 8.78 -8.84 11.79
CA GLY A 691 8.94 -7.71 12.71
C GLY A 691 9.03 -6.36 12.01
N PRO A 692 9.25 -5.26 12.75
CA PRO A 692 9.26 -3.91 12.19
C PRO A 692 10.33 -3.70 11.11
N GLY A 693 9.96 -3.07 9.99
CA GLY A 693 10.84 -2.85 8.84
C GLY A 693 12.05 -1.96 9.13
N GLN A 694 11.94 -1.02 10.08
CA GLN A 694 13.05 -0.19 10.54
C GLN A 694 14.18 -0.98 11.21
N LEU A 695 13.95 -2.25 11.55
CA LEU A 695 14.97 -3.17 12.05
C LEU A 695 15.74 -3.90 10.94
N GLY A 696 15.43 -3.63 9.68
CA GLY A 696 16.02 -4.32 8.53
C GLY A 696 15.32 -5.62 8.17
N ILE A 697 14.11 -5.89 8.68
CA ILE A 697 13.36 -7.11 8.45
C ILE A 697 12.55 -6.97 7.16
N LEU A 698 12.73 -7.89 6.20
CA LEU A 698 11.97 -7.89 4.95
C LEU A 698 10.52 -8.33 5.16
N ASN A 699 10.29 -9.32 6.01
CA ASN A 699 8.96 -9.75 6.40
C ASN A 699 8.37 -8.80 7.46
N VAL A 700 7.89 -7.65 6.99
CA VAL A 700 7.49 -6.56 7.89
C VAL A 700 6.18 -6.89 8.60
N MET A 701 6.18 -6.68 9.92
CA MET A 701 4.99 -6.65 10.77
C MET A 701 5.02 -5.40 11.65
N THR A 702 3.92 -4.65 11.68
CA THR A 702 3.75 -3.51 12.57
C THR A 702 2.77 -3.89 13.68
N PRO A 703 3.30 -4.25 14.85
CA PRO A 703 2.50 -4.74 15.96
C PRO A 703 1.80 -3.60 16.71
N LEU A 704 0.57 -3.83 17.13
CA LEU A 704 -0.14 -2.98 18.08
C LEU A 704 0.24 -3.39 19.50
N TRP A 705 1.01 -2.55 20.18
CA TRP A 705 1.49 -2.80 21.53
C TRP A 705 0.52 -2.28 22.60
N ASP A 706 0.05 -3.16 23.46
CA ASP A 706 -0.63 -2.83 24.72
C ASP A 706 0.37 -2.92 25.88
N PRO A 707 0.52 -1.86 26.71
CA PRO A 707 1.51 -1.86 27.78
C PRO A 707 1.36 -2.97 28.82
N SER A 708 0.19 -3.56 28.95
CA SER A 708 -0.11 -4.59 29.96
C SER A 708 -0.19 -6.02 29.40
N ARG A 709 -0.21 -6.16 28.05
CA ARG A 709 -0.44 -7.46 27.39
C ARG A 709 0.58 -7.79 26.31
N GLY A 710 1.45 -6.84 25.95
CA GLY A 710 2.35 -6.98 24.79
C GLY A 710 1.62 -6.69 23.48
N VAL A 711 1.99 -7.41 22.41
CA VAL A 711 1.34 -7.24 21.10
C VAL A 711 -0.04 -7.90 21.10
N VAL A 712 -1.05 -7.11 20.85
CA VAL A 712 -2.47 -7.55 20.87
C VAL A 712 -3.07 -7.75 19.48
N ASP A 713 -2.48 -7.13 18.44
CA ASP A 713 -2.88 -7.31 17.05
C ASP A 713 -1.75 -6.86 16.11
N ILE A 714 -1.91 -7.12 14.82
CA ILE A 714 -1.08 -6.58 13.74
C ILE A 714 -1.92 -5.54 12.99
N GLN A 715 -1.44 -4.29 12.94
CA GLN A 715 -2.13 -3.20 12.25
C GLN A 715 -1.95 -3.32 10.74
N HIS A 716 -0.71 -3.48 10.29
CA HIS A 716 -0.30 -3.66 8.90
C HIS A 716 1.03 -4.41 8.82
N GLY A 717 1.38 -4.85 7.64
CA GLY A 717 2.59 -5.62 7.39
C GLY A 717 2.46 -6.41 6.10
N SER A 718 3.32 -7.41 5.93
CA SER A 718 3.24 -8.37 4.83
C SER A 718 1.80 -8.81 4.67
N SER A 719 1.25 -8.58 3.47
CA SER A 719 -0.18 -8.71 3.19
C SER A 719 -0.44 -9.71 2.06
N TYR A 720 -0.40 -9.31 0.80
CA TYR A 720 -0.36 -10.22 -0.33
C TYR A 720 1.10 -10.47 -0.72
N ILE A 721 1.65 -11.59 -0.34
CA ILE A 721 3.00 -11.98 -0.71
C ILE A 721 2.95 -12.85 -1.95
N GLN A 722 3.78 -12.55 -2.96
CA GLN A 722 3.98 -13.42 -4.13
C GLN A 722 5.46 -13.63 -4.40
N VAL A 723 5.82 -14.87 -4.78
CA VAL A 723 7.10 -15.19 -5.41
C VAL A 723 6.79 -15.84 -6.74
N VAL A 724 7.23 -15.23 -7.83
CA VAL A 724 6.98 -15.70 -9.20
C VAL A 724 8.30 -15.95 -9.89
N GLY A 725 8.52 -17.15 -10.43
CA GLY A 725 9.72 -17.54 -11.17
C GLY A 725 9.43 -17.99 -12.58
N PHE A 726 10.33 -17.61 -13.50
CA PHE A 726 10.32 -18.04 -14.91
C PHE A 726 11.56 -18.89 -15.20
N SER A 727 11.47 -20.18 -14.91
CA SER A 727 12.61 -21.14 -14.96
C SER A 727 12.73 -21.92 -16.28
N GLY A 728 12.02 -21.50 -17.34
CA GLY A 728 12.04 -22.18 -18.66
C GLY A 728 10.86 -23.13 -18.88
N HIS A 729 10.01 -23.38 -17.89
CA HIS A 729 8.73 -24.08 -18.06
C HIS A 729 7.67 -23.15 -18.64
N ALA A 730 6.70 -23.67 -19.40
CA ALA A 730 5.63 -22.85 -19.96
C ALA A 730 4.79 -22.18 -18.86
N CYS A 731 4.54 -22.89 -17.76
CA CYS A 731 3.83 -22.38 -16.60
C CYS A 731 4.81 -21.68 -15.64
N PRO A 732 4.50 -20.46 -15.16
CA PRO A 732 5.29 -19.84 -14.10
C PRO A 732 5.31 -20.69 -12.83
N ASP A 733 6.43 -20.69 -12.09
CA ASP A 733 6.52 -21.22 -10.75
C ASP A 733 6.12 -20.13 -9.77
N SER A 734 4.85 -20.12 -9.34
CA SER A 734 4.28 -19.08 -8.52
C SER A 734 3.77 -19.62 -7.18
N SER A 735 4.09 -18.90 -6.12
CA SER A 735 3.61 -19.15 -4.74
C SER A 735 3.14 -17.86 -4.11
N THR A 736 2.04 -17.94 -3.35
CA THR A 736 1.45 -16.77 -2.68
C THR A 736 1.10 -17.04 -1.23
N VAL A 737 0.94 -15.99 -0.45
CA VAL A 737 0.27 -16.03 0.87
C VAL A 737 -0.47 -14.71 1.06
N LEU A 738 -1.76 -14.78 1.32
CA LEU A 738 -2.55 -13.65 1.78
C LEU A 738 -2.66 -13.73 3.32
N THR A 739 -1.81 -13.01 4.02
CA THR A 739 -1.54 -13.20 5.45
C THR A 739 -2.76 -13.13 6.35
N TYR A 740 -3.74 -12.32 5.99
CA TYR A 740 -5.02 -12.17 6.69
C TYR A 740 -6.18 -12.95 6.05
N SER A 741 -5.89 -13.83 5.06
CA SER A 741 -6.86 -14.66 4.34
C SER A 741 -7.80 -13.90 3.38
N GLN A 742 -8.52 -14.63 2.52
CA GLN A 742 -9.35 -14.06 1.45
C GLN A 742 -10.57 -13.28 1.95
N SER A 743 -11.18 -13.73 3.05
CA SER A 743 -12.44 -13.17 3.52
C SER A 743 -12.30 -12.38 4.82
N ALA A 744 -12.96 -11.23 4.90
CA ALA A 744 -13.13 -10.48 6.14
C ALA A 744 -14.29 -11.02 7.00
N ASN A 745 -15.13 -11.89 6.46
CA ASN A 745 -16.28 -12.45 7.15
C ASN A 745 -15.86 -13.55 8.15
N PRO A 746 -16.06 -13.38 9.46
CA PRO A 746 -15.66 -14.37 10.47
C PRO A 746 -16.43 -15.70 10.39
N LYS A 747 -17.50 -15.77 9.59
CA LYS A 747 -18.23 -17.01 9.30
C LYS A 747 -17.71 -17.75 8.08
N SER A 748 -16.79 -17.16 7.32
CA SER A 748 -16.16 -17.81 6.16
C SER A 748 -15.09 -18.81 6.61
N PRO A 749 -14.97 -19.97 5.96
CA PRO A 749 -13.82 -20.85 6.18
C PRO A 749 -12.48 -20.22 5.74
N TYR A 750 -12.54 -19.16 4.93
CA TYR A 750 -11.39 -18.41 4.41
C TYR A 750 -11.13 -17.12 5.19
N PHE A 751 -11.49 -17.07 6.48
CA PHE A 751 -11.27 -15.91 7.36
C PHE A 751 -9.89 -15.89 8.02
N SER A 752 -9.32 -17.08 8.32
CA SER A 752 -8.04 -17.20 9.03
C SER A 752 -7.18 -18.38 8.59
N ASP A 753 -7.58 -19.08 7.54
CA ASP A 753 -6.91 -20.28 7.05
C ASP A 753 -5.50 -19.98 6.52
N GLN A 754 -5.31 -18.93 5.70
CA GLN A 754 -3.99 -18.50 5.26
C GLN A 754 -3.20 -17.79 6.37
N THR A 755 -3.84 -17.14 7.33
CA THR A 755 -3.16 -16.61 8.53
C THR A 755 -2.46 -17.74 9.31
N LYS A 756 -3.11 -18.91 9.41
CA LYS A 756 -2.53 -20.09 10.02
C LYS A 756 -1.41 -20.70 9.19
N LEU A 757 -1.50 -20.66 7.85
CA LEU A 757 -0.39 -21.07 6.97
C LEU A 757 0.81 -20.15 7.15
N TYR A 758 0.58 -18.84 7.08
CA TYR A 758 1.61 -17.82 7.30
C TYR A 758 2.31 -18.04 8.64
N SER A 759 1.56 -18.19 9.72
CA SER A 759 2.11 -18.49 11.06
C SER A 759 3.04 -19.71 11.11
N ARG A 760 2.91 -20.63 10.17
CA ARG A 760 3.77 -21.84 10.04
C ARG A 760 4.84 -21.72 8.96
N GLY A 761 5.03 -20.53 8.36
CA GLY A 761 5.96 -20.32 7.25
C GLY A 761 5.59 -21.07 5.97
N GLN A 762 4.31 -21.39 5.77
CA GLN A 762 3.82 -22.18 4.63
C GLN A 762 3.27 -21.30 3.52
N TRP A 763 3.42 -21.76 2.28
CA TRP A 763 3.00 -21.06 1.07
C TRP A 763 1.83 -21.77 0.39
N VAL A 764 1.02 -21.02 -0.33
CA VAL A 764 -0.03 -21.51 -1.23
C VAL A 764 0.57 -21.59 -2.64
N LYS A 765 0.44 -22.72 -3.32
CA LYS A 765 0.75 -22.80 -4.73
C LYS A 765 -0.27 -21.95 -5.52
N ASP A 766 0.22 -20.95 -6.23
CA ASP A 766 -0.62 -20.18 -7.15
C ASP A 766 -0.86 -20.99 -8.42
N ARG A 767 -2.11 -21.45 -8.60
CA ARG A 767 -2.49 -22.33 -9.72
C ARG A 767 -2.85 -21.50 -10.94
N PHE A 768 -1.86 -21.08 -11.70
CA PHE A 768 -2.08 -20.26 -12.89
C PHE A 768 -2.54 -21.07 -14.11
N CYS A 769 -1.81 -22.13 -14.44
CA CYS A 769 -2.09 -22.91 -15.64
C CYS A 769 -3.33 -23.80 -15.50
N GLU A 770 -4.11 -23.93 -16.57
CA GLU A 770 -5.35 -24.72 -16.63
C GLU A 770 -5.19 -26.14 -16.04
N ALA A 771 -4.12 -26.84 -16.40
CA ALA A 771 -3.86 -28.18 -15.89
C ALA A 771 -3.63 -28.23 -14.38
N ASP A 772 -3.10 -27.15 -13.79
CA ASP A 772 -2.86 -27.06 -12.33
C ASP A 772 -4.17 -26.72 -11.60
N ILE A 773 -5.00 -25.85 -12.17
CA ILE A 773 -6.34 -25.54 -11.65
C ILE A 773 -7.20 -26.81 -11.60
N LEU A 774 -7.25 -27.54 -12.71
CA LEU A 774 -8.05 -28.78 -12.81
C LEU A 774 -7.57 -29.89 -11.88
N ARG A 775 -6.29 -29.89 -11.48
CA ARG A 775 -5.72 -30.84 -10.50
C ARG A 775 -5.89 -30.43 -9.05
N SER A 776 -6.50 -29.28 -8.78
CA SER A 776 -6.73 -28.86 -7.39
C SER A 776 -7.69 -29.82 -6.68
N PRO A 777 -7.30 -30.37 -5.51
CA PRO A 777 -8.20 -31.20 -4.70
C PRO A 777 -9.39 -30.41 -4.11
N ALA A 778 -9.27 -29.08 -4.07
CA ALA A 778 -10.30 -28.18 -3.58
C ALA A 778 -11.18 -27.57 -4.69
N LEU A 779 -11.01 -28.04 -5.95
CA LEU A 779 -11.71 -27.47 -7.10
C LEU A 779 -13.24 -27.51 -6.92
N ARG A 780 -13.84 -26.35 -6.90
CA ARG A 780 -15.29 -26.14 -6.86
C ARG A 780 -15.71 -25.17 -7.96
N VAL A 781 -16.70 -25.54 -8.74
CA VAL A 781 -17.15 -24.75 -9.89
C VAL A 781 -18.54 -24.16 -9.64
N VAL A 782 -18.70 -22.88 -9.94
CA VAL A 782 -19.99 -22.16 -9.87
C VAL A 782 -20.21 -21.45 -11.20
N VAL A 783 -21.31 -21.77 -11.88
CA VAL A 783 -21.70 -21.09 -13.11
C VAL A 783 -22.66 -19.96 -12.76
N LEU A 784 -22.31 -18.74 -13.15
CA LEU A 784 -23.13 -17.54 -12.98
C LEU A 784 -23.89 -17.25 -14.27
N ARG A 785 -25.23 -17.29 -14.19
CA ARG A 785 -26.16 -17.05 -15.32
C ARG A 785 -26.78 -15.66 -15.28
#